data_a6053c260995477917051004058a210f
#
_entry.id   a6053c260995477917051004058a210f
#
_cell.length_a   1.000
_cell.length_b   1.000
_cell.length_c   1.000
_cell.angle_alpha   90.00
_cell.angle_beta   90.00
_cell.angle_gamma   90.00
#
_symmetry.space_group_name_H-M   'P 1'
#
loop_
_entity.id
_entity.type
_entity.pdbx_description
1 polymer ?
#
loop_
_entity_poly.entity_id
_entity_poly.type
_entity_poly.pdbx_seq_one_letter_code
_entity_poly.pdbx_strand_id
1 'polypeptide(L)'
;MHMANAIVKHRILILVLCMLLLIPAAIGMQNTRINYDMLDYLPEDMDTVVGQNALMDDFGKGAFSLIIVEDMPLRDVAVLKEKLQQVKHVDTVLWYDSVADLSIPMEMLPKKLYDAFNTENATMMAVFFDSATSADVTMDAIREIRSICGRQCFVSGMSALVTDLKDLCEQEEPVYVALAVACACAAMMLLLDGWLVPFVFLASIGVSILLNLGSNWFFGEISYITKALASVLQLAVTMDYSIFLWHSYNEQLTQTDNHEQAMAQAICRTFSSVLGSSITTVAGFAALCFMSFTLGRDLGLVMAKGVVLGVAGCVTLLPALILLLDKPLQKTRHRSLIPDMGGFSKAICKAFPLLLVLFALLIWPAYSGYAKTNDEIYYDMGQCLPEDMEYVIANSKLSQEFDIASTHMLLVSAQLPRRSTEQMLTEMEQVEGVKYVLGLESVVGPLVPEELLPDSVRSILKSDRWELMLINSEYKVASDAVGRQVEDLNAILKRYDPQGMLIGEAPCMKDMIDTTGHDFQVVNAVSIAAIFLIIALVEKSLSLPFILIAVIELAVFINLGLPHYLGQSLPFIAPICISTIQLGATVDYAILMTTRYKAERAAGRDKREAVGIALQTSAPSILVSGFGLFAATFGVAVYSNIDIVSSMCMLMARGALISVVLVLLMLPALLILCDGIVCRTTRGMKPEKKKETV
;
A
#
# COMPACT_ATOMS: atom_id res chain seq x y z
N MET A 1 23.35 -30.80 -3.68
CA MET A 1 23.49 -31.99 -2.80
C MET A 1 24.26 -31.72 -1.50
N HIS A 2 25.48 -31.17 -1.52
CA HIS A 2 26.23 -30.88 -0.27
C HIS A 2 25.48 -29.97 0.70
N MET A 3 24.90 -28.88 0.21
CA MET A 3 24.12 -27.94 1.02
C MET A 3 22.87 -28.61 1.61
N ALA A 4 22.10 -29.34 0.79
CA ALA A 4 20.90 -30.03 1.24
C ALA A 4 21.17 -31.06 2.32
N ASN A 5 22.25 -31.86 2.16
CA ASN A 5 22.69 -32.82 3.17
C ASN A 5 23.15 -32.11 4.47
N ALA A 6 23.81 -30.96 4.37
CA ALA A 6 24.22 -30.18 5.55
C ALA A 6 22.96 -29.64 6.30
N ILE A 7 21.92 -29.15 5.60
CA ILE A 7 20.67 -28.70 6.21
C ILE A 7 20.00 -29.85 6.97
N VAL A 8 19.84 -31.00 6.34
CA VAL A 8 19.24 -32.19 6.96
C VAL A 8 20.02 -32.67 8.19
N LYS A 9 21.37 -32.70 8.09
CA LYS A 9 22.23 -33.11 9.18
C LYS A 9 22.21 -32.18 10.38
N HIS A 10 22.17 -30.86 10.14
CA HIS A 10 22.26 -29.83 11.19
C HIS A 10 20.86 -29.23 11.54
N ARG A 11 19.74 -29.95 11.29
CA ARG A 11 18.39 -29.49 11.52
C ARG A 11 18.12 -28.92 12.91
N ILE A 12 18.67 -29.54 13.97
CA ILE A 12 18.49 -29.06 15.35
C ILE A 12 19.23 -27.73 15.55
N LEU A 13 20.42 -27.58 15.01
CA LEU A 13 21.19 -26.34 15.09
C LEU A 13 20.46 -25.19 14.37
N ILE A 14 19.85 -25.47 13.21
CA ILE A 14 19.05 -24.49 12.47
C ILE A 14 17.84 -24.03 13.29
N LEU A 15 17.11 -24.95 13.92
CA LEU A 15 15.99 -24.64 14.81
C LEU A 15 16.42 -23.74 15.97
N VAL A 16 17.51 -24.11 16.67
CA VAL A 16 18.05 -23.33 17.78
C VAL A 16 18.49 -21.93 17.32
N LEU A 17 19.17 -21.84 16.18
CA LEU A 17 19.61 -20.55 15.62
C LEU A 17 18.42 -19.67 15.25
N CYS A 18 17.39 -20.21 14.60
CA CYS A 18 16.16 -19.46 14.29
C CYS A 18 15.46 -18.95 15.56
N MET A 19 15.35 -19.77 16.60
CA MET A 19 14.78 -19.35 17.88
C MET A 19 15.60 -18.26 18.56
N LEU A 20 16.92 -18.33 18.50
CA LEU A 20 17.81 -17.28 19.03
C LEU A 20 17.67 -15.96 18.24
N LEU A 21 17.48 -16.02 16.93
CA LEU A 21 17.29 -14.84 16.08
C LEU A 21 15.93 -14.16 16.31
N LEU A 22 14.95 -14.86 16.86
CA LEU A 22 13.65 -14.23 17.22
C LEU A 22 13.81 -13.22 18.37
N ILE A 23 14.81 -13.35 19.25
CA ILE A 23 15.02 -12.40 20.37
C ILE A 23 15.36 -11.01 19.83
N PRO A 24 16.43 -10.81 19.03
CA PRO A 24 16.71 -9.50 18.45
C PRO A 24 15.61 -9.02 17.49
N ALA A 25 14.92 -9.94 16.81
CA ALA A 25 13.79 -9.57 15.95
C ALA A 25 12.62 -8.98 16.75
N ALA A 26 12.28 -9.55 17.91
CA ALA A 26 11.24 -9.01 18.77
C ALA A 26 11.61 -7.61 19.31
N ILE A 27 12.87 -7.41 19.70
CA ILE A 27 13.39 -6.10 20.13
C ILE A 27 13.32 -5.09 18.97
N GLY A 28 13.74 -5.48 17.77
CA GLY A 28 13.72 -4.63 16.59
C GLY A 28 12.29 -4.23 16.20
N MET A 29 11.33 -5.17 16.27
CA MET A 29 9.92 -4.90 15.98
C MET A 29 9.31 -3.86 16.93
N GLN A 30 9.67 -3.89 18.22
CA GLN A 30 9.19 -2.91 19.20
C GLN A 30 9.82 -1.52 19.01
N ASN A 31 11.03 -1.45 18.48
CA ASN A 31 11.77 -0.20 18.30
C ASN A 31 11.63 0.40 16.89
N THR A 32 10.96 -0.26 15.97
CA THR A 32 10.66 0.29 14.65
C THR A 32 9.52 1.28 14.76
N ARG A 33 9.77 2.55 14.38
CA ARG A 33 8.72 3.58 14.33
C ARG A 33 7.78 3.31 13.16
N ILE A 34 6.48 3.52 13.38
CA ILE A 34 5.46 3.43 12.33
C ILE A 34 5.00 4.85 12.00
N ASN A 35 5.12 5.21 10.72
CA ASN A 35 4.66 6.50 10.22
C ASN A 35 3.24 6.35 9.64
N TYR A 36 2.33 7.18 10.11
CA TYR A 36 0.92 7.21 9.71
C TYR A 36 0.60 8.39 8.79
N ASP A 37 1.53 9.34 8.61
CA ASP A 37 1.37 10.47 7.71
C ASP A 37 1.83 10.10 6.30
N MET A 38 0.90 10.07 5.36
CA MET A 38 1.21 9.76 3.96
C MET A 38 1.94 10.90 3.25
N LEU A 39 1.81 12.12 3.73
CA LEU A 39 2.44 13.29 3.12
C LEU A 39 3.95 13.33 3.37
N ASP A 40 4.43 12.67 4.44
CA ASP A 40 5.86 12.52 4.73
C ASP A 40 6.62 11.69 3.66
N TYR A 41 5.88 11.02 2.76
CA TYR A 41 6.46 10.21 1.68
C TYR A 41 6.60 10.95 0.34
N LEU A 42 6.24 12.24 0.29
CA LEU A 42 6.51 13.09 -0.87
C LEU A 42 8.02 13.37 -1.03
N PRO A 43 8.50 13.63 -2.27
CA PRO A 43 9.89 14.01 -2.51
C PRO A 43 10.29 15.26 -1.71
N GLU A 44 11.48 15.22 -1.10
CA GLU A 44 11.99 16.28 -0.22
C GLU A 44 12.22 17.63 -0.90
N ASP A 45 12.33 17.67 -2.22
CA ASP A 45 12.56 18.87 -3.05
C ASP A 45 11.28 19.59 -3.47
N MET A 46 10.10 19.08 -3.10
CA MET A 46 8.83 19.72 -3.40
C MET A 46 8.59 20.96 -2.52
N ASP A 47 8.03 22.01 -3.11
CA ASP A 47 7.71 23.26 -2.39
C ASP A 47 6.83 23.04 -1.16
N THR A 48 5.90 22.07 -1.22
CA THR A 48 5.03 21.70 -0.11
C THR A 48 5.80 21.09 1.05
N VAL A 49 6.77 20.22 0.79
CA VAL A 49 7.62 19.59 1.80
C VAL A 49 8.62 20.61 2.38
N VAL A 50 9.27 21.40 1.51
CA VAL A 50 10.20 22.45 1.92
C VAL A 50 9.50 23.50 2.80
N GLY A 51 8.27 23.88 2.43
CA GLY A 51 7.47 24.84 3.18
C GLY A 51 6.98 24.30 4.52
N GLN A 52 6.66 23.01 4.60
CA GLN A 52 6.30 22.36 5.86
C GLN A 52 7.50 22.30 6.82
N ASN A 53 8.70 22.04 6.31
CA ASN A 53 9.93 22.12 7.09
C ASN A 53 10.21 23.57 7.56
N ALA A 54 9.94 24.56 6.70
CA ALA A 54 10.09 25.98 7.08
C ALA A 54 9.11 26.40 8.21
N LEU A 55 7.88 25.84 8.23
CA LEU A 55 6.96 26.03 9.36
C LEU A 55 7.55 25.52 10.68
N MET A 56 8.19 24.36 10.66
CA MET A 56 8.84 23.81 11.84
C MET A 56 10.06 24.62 12.24
N ASP A 57 10.96 24.92 11.30
CA ASP A 57 12.26 25.50 11.58
C ASP A 57 12.19 27.00 11.91
N ASP A 58 11.37 27.76 11.17
CA ASP A 58 11.30 29.23 11.29
C ASP A 58 10.17 29.71 12.23
N PHE A 59 9.07 28.92 12.39
CA PHE A 59 7.94 29.28 13.26
C PHE A 59 7.84 28.40 14.51
N GLY A 60 8.56 27.27 14.57
CA GLY A 60 8.43 26.29 15.64
C GLY A 60 7.08 25.59 15.68
N LYS A 61 6.38 25.52 14.52
CA LYS A 61 5.05 24.94 14.37
C LYS A 61 5.14 23.70 13.49
N GLY A 62 5.05 22.53 14.11
CA GLY A 62 5.15 21.26 13.37
C GLY A 62 3.84 20.74 12.82
N ALA A 63 2.73 21.08 13.47
CA ALA A 63 1.40 20.65 13.09
C ALA A 63 0.34 21.63 13.57
N PHE A 64 -0.86 21.54 12.97
CA PHE A 64 -2.02 22.28 13.45
C PHE A 64 -3.31 21.45 13.33
N SER A 65 -4.30 21.83 14.15
CA SER A 65 -5.65 21.28 14.12
C SER A 65 -6.66 22.40 14.31
N LEU A 66 -7.88 22.19 13.79
CA LEU A 66 -9.01 23.09 13.98
C LEU A 66 -9.98 22.44 14.97
N ILE A 67 -10.42 23.20 15.97
CA ILE A 67 -11.41 22.77 16.96
C ILE A 67 -12.67 23.59 16.75
N ILE A 68 -13.75 22.92 16.40
CA ILE A 68 -15.09 23.50 16.29
C ILE A 68 -15.80 23.31 17.62
N VAL A 69 -16.36 24.37 18.18
CA VAL A 69 -17.13 24.35 19.42
C VAL A 69 -18.54 24.82 19.13
N GLU A 70 -19.55 23.97 19.35
CA GLU A 70 -20.96 24.24 19.10
C GLU A 70 -21.71 24.53 20.40
N ASP A 71 -22.68 25.46 20.32
CA ASP A 71 -23.64 25.76 21.39
C ASP A 71 -23.00 26.02 22.78
N MET A 72 -21.79 26.58 22.84
CA MET A 72 -21.10 26.88 24.09
C MET A 72 -21.03 28.39 24.31
N PRO A 73 -21.35 28.90 25.52
CA PRO A 73 -21.18 30.31 25.85
C PRO A 73 -19.72 30.76 25.69
N LEU A 74 -19.48 31.93 25.10
CA LEU A 74 -18.13 32.44 24.82
C LEU A 74 -17.19 32.46 26.04
N ARG A 75 -17.76 32.71 27.23
CA ARG A 75 -17.00 32.64 28.48
C ARG A 75 -16.45 31.25 28.76
N ASP A 76 -17.25 30.21 28.48
CA ASP A 76 -16.84 28.82 28.69
C ASP A 76 -15.86 28.37 27.61
N VAL A 77 -15.99 28.91 26.39
CA VAL A 77 -15.02 28.72 25.29
C VAL A 77 -13.65 29.32 25.66
N ALA A 78 -13.64 30.51 26.30
CA ALA A 78 -12.39 31.13 26.78
C ALA A 78 -11.69 30.25 27.86
N VAL A 79 -12.48 29.69 28.79
CA VAL A 79 -11.97 28.76 29.81
C VAL A 79 -11.45 27.47 29.16
N LEU A 80 -12.15 26.98 28.13
CA LEU A 80 -11.71 25.82 27.35
C LEU A 80 -10.37 26.12 26.66
N LYS A 81 -10.25 27.27 25.99
CA LYS A 81 -8.97 27.72 25.38
C LYS A 81 -7.81 27.69 26.34
N GLU A 82 -7.99 28.25 27.58
CA GLU A 82 -6.95 28.24 28.61
C GLU A 82 -6.53 26.82 28.99
N LYS A 83 -7.48 25.88 29.09
CA LYS A 83 -7.18 24.48 29.36
C LYS A 83 -6.43 23.81 28.22
N LEU A 84 -6.82 24.07 26.99
CA LEU A 84 -6.16 23.53 25.79
C LEU A 84 -4.72 24.05 25.66
N GLN A 85 -4.49 25.33 26.02
CA GLN A 85 -3.14 25.92 26.04
C GLN A 85 -2.20 25.26 27.06
N GLN A 86 -2.73 24.59 28.10
CA GLN A 86 -1.96 23.88 29.12
C GLN A 86 -1.62 22.44 28.75
N VAL A 87 -2.20 21.91 27.66
CA VAL A 87 -1.90 20.57 27.16
C VAL A 87 -0.45 20.54 26.70
N LYS A 88 0.26 19.49 27.09
CA LYS A 88 1.67 19.33 26.74
C LYS A 88 1.81 19.23 25.20
N HIS A 89 2.83 19.88 24.64
CA HIS A 89 3.08 19.97 23.20
C HIS A 89 2.08 20.81 22.39
N VAL A 90 1.07 21.42 23.03
CA VAL A 90 0.34 22.53 22.45
C VAL A 90 1.17 23.78 22.63
N ASP A 91 1.58 24.37 21.51
CA ASP A 91 2.36 25.60 21.54
C ASP A 91 1.44 26.82 21.64
N THR A 92 0.44 26.93 20.79
CA THR A 92 -0.48 28.08 20.79
C THR A 92 -1.89 27.68 20.39
N VAL A 93 -2.88 28.25 21.08
CA VAL A 93 -4.29 28.19 20.70
C VAL A 93 -4.74 29.56 20.22
N LEU A 94 -5.06 29.65 18.94
CA LEU A 94 -5.56 30.89 18.29
C LEU A 94 -7.09 30.86 18.27
N TRP A 95 -7.68 31.92 18.79
CA TRP A 95 -9.10 32.20 18.72
C TRP A 95 -9.29 33.69 18.48
N TYR A 96 -10.45 34.18 18.19
CA TYR A 96 -10.67 35.58 17.89
C TYR A 96 -10.24 36.52 19.06
N ASP A 97 -10.27 36.06 20.31
CA ASP A 97 -9.78 36.81 21.50
C ASP A 97 -8.28 37.07 21.48
N SER A 98 -7.53 36.32 20.69
CA SER A 98 -6.08 36.56 20.50
C SER A 98 -5.80 37.83 19.68
N VAL A 99 -6.81 38.30 18.93
CA VAL A 99 -6.74 39.49 18.06
C VAL A 99 -7.57 40.63 18.58
N ALA A 100 -8.71 40.34 19.22
CA ALA A 100 -9.64 41.35 19.73
C ALA A 100 -10.05 41.04 21.17
N ASP A 101 -10.07 42.06 22.06
CA ASP A 101 -10.49 41.88 23.45
C ASP A 101 -11.96 41.37 23.51
N LEU A 102 -12.22 40.41 24.37
CA LEU A 102 -13.56 39.84 24.62
C LEU A 102 -14.60 40.89 25.07
N SER A 103 -14.15 42.06 25.56
CA SER A 103 -15.04 43.18 25.92
C SER A 103 -15.56 43.96 24.72
N ILE A 104 -14.98 43.74 23.52
CA ILE A 104 -15.44 44.37 22.28
C ILE A 104 -16.65 43.56 21.77
N PRO A 105 -17.84 44.19 21.59
CA PRO A 105 -18.98 43.50 20.98
C PRO A 105 -18.59 42.89 19.62
N MET A 106 -18.95 41.66 19.38
CA MET A 106 -18.64 40.92 18.14
C MET A 106 -19.06 41.68 16.87
N GLU A 107 -20.16 42.42 16.95
CA GLU A 107 -20.72 43.22 15.85
C GLU A 107 -19.80 44.38 15.43
N MET A 108 -18.78 44.74 16.27
CA MET A 108 -17.78 45.75 15.97
C MET A 108 -16.49 45.18 15.34
N LEU A 109 -16.35 43.85 15.27
CA LEU A 109 -15.21 43.25 14.63
C LEU A 109 -15.29 43.39 13.10
N PRO A 110 -14.16 43.47 12.40
CA PRO A 110 -14.16 43.34 10.95
C PRO A 110 -14.89 42.07 10.53
N LYS A 111 -15.84 42.19 9.61
CA LYS A 111 -16.70 41.05 9.20
C LYS A 111 -15.88 39.82 8.77
N LYS A 112 -14.79 40.03 8.04
CA LYS A 112 -13.87 38.95 7.64
C LYS A 112 -13.30 38.19 8.83
N LEU A 113 -12.93 38.90 9.91
CA LEU A 113 -12.40 38.29 11.13
C LEU A 113 -13.48 37.54 11.90
N TYR A 114 -14.68 38.13 11.99
CA TYR A 114 -15.82 37.47 12.63
C TYR A 114 -16.19 36.16 11.91
N ASP A 115 -16.42 36.23 10.60
CA ASP A 115 -16.84 35.10 9.76
C ASP A 115 -15.76 34.00 9.69
N ALA A 116 -14.47 34.33 9.95
CA ALA A 116 -13.38 33.37 9.98
C ALA A 116 -13.42 32.46 11.22
N PHE A 117 -13.93 32.95 12.34
CA PHE A 117 -13.90 32.22 13.61
C PHE A 117 -15.30 31.85 14.12
N ASN A 118 -16.37 32.45 13.62
CA ASN A 118 -17.70 32.31 14.20
C ASN A 118 -18.78 32.12 13.13
N THR A 119 -19.76 31.30 13.48
CA THR A 119 -21.05 31.19 12.79
C THR A 119 -22.18 31.51 13.78
N GLU A 120 -23.45 31.32 13.40
CA GLU A 120 -24.60 31.56 14.29
C GLU A 120 -24.56 30.68 15.54
N ASN A 121 -24.09 29.41 15.41
CA ASN A 121 -24.15 28.40 16.46
C ASN A 121 -22.77 27.82 16.87
N ALA A 122 -21.72 28.14 16.15
CA ALA A 122 -20.40 27.54 16.41
C ALA A 122 -19.28 28.60 16.38
N THR A 123 -18.21 28.29 17.10
CA THR A 123 -16.95 29.03 17.03
C THR A 123 -15.80 28.08 16.78
N MET A 124 -14.73 28.56 16.12
CA MET A 124 -13.58 27.76 15.72
C MET A 124 -12.31 28.29 16.37
N MET A 125 -11.45 27.38 16.82
CA MET A 125 -10.10 27.65 17.30
C MET A 125 -9.07 26.91 16.46
N ALA A 126 -7.91 27.53 16.21
CA ALA A 126 -6.78 26.84 15.61
C ALA A 126 -5.76 26.51 16.71
N VAL A 127 -5.35 25.25 16.78
CA VAL A 127 -4.36 24.76 17.74
C VAL A 127 -3.09 24.39 17.00
N PHE A 128 -1.97 24.98 17.40
CA PHE A 128 -0.65 24.69 16.85
C PHE A 128 0.16 23.85 17.83
N PHE A 129 0.92 22.89 17.29
CA PHE A 129 1.74 21.96 18.05
C PHE A 129 3.23 22.25 17.80
N ASP A 130 4.08 21.97 18.78
CA ASP A 130 5.53 22.10 18.70
C ASP A 130 6.24 20.96 17.96
N SER A 131 5.49 19.95 17.52
CA SER A 131 6.01 18.72 16.94
C SER A 131 5.25 18.36 15.66
N ALA A 132 5.86 17.52 14.81
CA ALA A 132 5.29 17.13 13.53
C ALA A 132 3.94 16.38 13.66
N THR A 133 3.15 16.38 12.59
CA THR A 133 1.83 15.74 12.50
C THR A 133 1.88 14.26 12.89
N SER A 134 2.88 13.53 12.43
CA SER A 134 3.09 12.09 12.69
C SER A 134 3.83 11.78 13.98
N ALA A 135 4.15 12.79 14.80
CA ALA A 135 4.85 12.57 16.08
C ALA A 135 3.92 11.96 17.13
N ASP A 136 4.39 10.96 17.87
CA ASP A 136 3.61 10.36 18.95
C ASP A 136 3.13 11.37 19.99
N VAL A 137 3.96 12.35 20.29
CA VAL A 137 3.62 13.42 21.24
C VAL A 137 2.50 14.34 20.76
N THR A 138 2.39 14.58 19.45
CA THR A 138 1.28 15.33 18.84
C THR A 138 -0.02 14.53 18.92
N MET A 139 0.03 13.22 18.60
CA MET A 139 -1.13 12.35 18.70
C MET A 139 -1.61 12.19 20.15
N ASP A 140 -0.70 12.12 21.12
CA ASP A 140 -1.06 12.11 22.54
C ASP A 140 -1.70 13.42 22.98
N ALA A 141 -1.22 14.56 22.48
CA ALA A 141 -1.83 15.86 22.71
C ALA A 141 -3.25 15.93 22.11
N ILE A 142 -3.50 15.40 20.92
CA ILE A 142 -4.84 15.28 20.31
C ILE A 142 -5.77 14.46 21.20
N ARG A 143 -5.33 13.31 21.73
CA ARG A 143 -6.13 12.47 22.63
C ARG A 143 -6.44 13.22 23.94
N GLU A 144 -5.47 13.95 24.50
CA GLU A 144 -5.67 14.79 25.69
C GLU A 144 -6.65 15.92 25.41
N ILE A 145 -6.53 16.63 24.29
CA ILE A 145 -7.48 17.65 23.82
C ILE A 145 -8.89 17.07 23.76
N ARG A 146 -9.08 15.92 23.09
CA ARG A 146 -10.39 15.25 23.00
C ARG A 146 -10.96 14.86 24.37
N SER A 147 -10.11 14.49 25.32
CA SER A 147 -10.54 14.20 26.70
C SER A 147 -11.03 15.42 27.48
N ILE A 148 -10.45 16.61 27.18
CA ILE A 148 -10.84 17.90 27.76
C ILE A 148 -12.10 18.43 27.08
N CYS A 149 -12.17 18.26 25.75
CA CYS A 149 -13.30 18.62 24.92
C CYS A 149 -14.49 17.72 25.24
N GLY A 150 -15.66 18.29 25.50
CA GLY A 150 -16.91 17.55 25.65
C GLY A 150 -17.52 17.19 24.29
N ARG A 151 -18.76 16.72 24.31
CA ARG A 151 -19.52 16.33 23.09
C ARG A 151 -19.83 17.48 22.14
N GLN A 152 -19.58 18.72 22.54
CA GLN A 152 -19.83 19.94 21.77
C GLN A 152 -18.58 20.40 20.98
N CYS A 153 -17.47 19.69 21.11
CA CYS A 153 -16.20 20.04 20.47
C CYS A 153 -15.80 18.96 19.46
N PHE A 154 -15.35 19.38 18.29
CA PHE A 154 -14.96 18.51 17.19
C PHE A 154 -13.56 18.91 16.72
N VAL A 155 -12.61 17.97 16.75
CA VAL A 155 -11.21 18.20 16.39
C VAL A 155 -10.95 17.72 14.98
N SER A 156 -10.68 18.64 14.06
CA SER A 156 -10.36 18.39 12.65
C SER A 156 -8.90 18.72 12.34
N GLY A 157 -8.44 18.38 11.15
CA GLY A 157 -7.07 18.60 10.65
C GLY A 157 -6.24 17.32 10.59
N MET A 158 -5.10 17.40 9.87
CA MET A 158 -4.27 16.21 9.59
C MET A 158 -3.81 15.48 10.85
N SER A 159 -3.50 16.18 11.93
CA SER A 159 -3.07 15.53 13.18
C SER A 159 -4.18 14.69 13.81
N ALA A 160 -5.44 15.13 13.70
CA ALA A 160 -6.59 14.36 14.15
C ALA A 160 -6.83 13.12 13.25
N LEU A 161 -6.72 13.29 11.93
CA LEU A 161 -6.80 12.19 10.95
C LEU A 161 -5.76 11.09 11.28
N VAL A 162 -4.49 11.50 11.41
CA VAL A 162 -3.37 10.57 11.67
C VAL A 162 -3.54 9.85 13.01
N THR A 163 -4.08 10.55 14.03
CA THR A 163 -4.39 9.95 15.33
C THR A 163 -5.47 8.86 15.22
N ASP A 164 -6.58 9.17 14.55
CA ASP A 164 -7.68 8.22 14.33
C ASP A 164 -7.22 7.01 13.51
N LEU A 165 -6.43 7.25 12.47
CA LEU A 165 -5.86 6.20 11.64
C LEU A 165 -4.96 5.27 12.43
N LYS A 166 -4.09 5.84 13.31
CA LYS A 166 -3.23 5.04 14.19
C LYS A 166 -4.05 4.18 15.14
N ASP A 167 -5.01 4.78 15.83
CA ASP A 167 -5.84 4.08 16.82
C ASP A 167 -6.62 2.93 16.16
N LEU A 168 -7.16 3.14 14.96
CA LEU A 168 -7.86 2.13 14.19
C LEU A 168 -6.90 1.01 13.72
N CYS A 169 -5.71 1.38 13.21
CA CYS A 169 -4.69 0.39 12.80
C CYS A 169 -4.26 -0.49 13.96
N GLU A 170 -3.96 0.09 15.12
CA GLU A 170 -3.52 -0.66 16.30
C GLU A 170 -4.61 -1.59 16.84
N GLN A 171 -5.87 -1.20 16.70
CA GLN A 171 -7.02 -2.02 17.12
C GLN A 171 -7.27 -3.19 16.17
N GLU A 172 -7.18 -2.96 14.85
CA GLU A 172 -7.53 -3.96 13.83
C GLU A 172 -6.41 -4.94 13.52
N GLU A 173 -5.14 -4.51 13.59
CA GLU A 173 -3.98 -5.30 13.16
C GLU A 173 -3.93 -6.72 13.75
N PRO A 174 -4.07 -6.93 15.07
CA PRO A 174 -4.02 -8.28 15.63
C PRO A 174 -5.12 -9.20 15.10
N VAL A 175 -6.30 -8.64 14.84
CA VAL A 175 -7.48 -9.41 14.40
C VAL A 175 -7.35 -9.80 12.95
N TYR A 176 -7.01 -8.88 12.05
CA TYR A 176 -6.90 -9.24 10.63
C TYR A 176 -5.70 -10.14 10.36
N VAL A 177 -4.59 -10.04 11.10
CA VAL A 177 -3.47 -10.99 11.00
C VAL A 177 -3.92 -12.38 11.46
N ALA A 178 -4.66 -12.48 12.58
CA ALA A 178 -5.21 -13.76 13.04
C ALA A 178 -6.18 -14.36 12.02
N LEU A 179 -7.04 -13.54 11.37
CA LEU A 179 -7.94 -13.97 10.31
C LEU A 179 -7.18 -14.48 9.08
N ALA A 180 -6.14 -13.77 8.64
CA ALA A 180 -5.29 -14.20 7.52
C ALA A 180 -4.69 -15.58 7.78
N VAL A 181 -4.11 -15.78 8.98
CA VAL A 181 -3.53 -17.06 9.40
C VAL A 181 -4.60 -18.15 9.47
N ALA A 182 -5.77 -17.86 10.06
CA ALA A 182 -6.86 -18.83 10.20
C ALA A 182 -7.43 -19.24 8.83
N CYS A 183 -7.69 -18.28 7.93
CA CYS A 183 -8.20 -18.55 6.59
C CYS A 183 -7.18 -19.31 5.73
N ALA A 184 -5.90 -18.93 5.76
CA ALA A 184 -4.83 -19.65 5.09
C ALA A 184 -4.68 -21.08 5.62
N CYS A 185 -4.75 -21.28 6.95
CA CYS A 185 -4.73 -22.58 7.58
C CYS A 185 -5.90 -23.46 7.11
N ALA A 186 -7.12 -22.91 7.14
CA ALA A 186 -8.32 -23.61 6.69
C ALA A 186 -8.24 -24.03 5.21
N ALA A 187 -7.81 -23.11 4.34
CA ALA A 187 -7.61 -23.39 2.92
C ALA A 187 -6.58 -24.51 2.69
N MET A 188 -5.45 -24.44 3.38
CA MET A 188 -4.42 -25.48 3.30
C MET A 188 -4.89 -26.83 3.87
N MET A 189 -5.67 -26.83 4.98
CA MET A 189 -6.26 -28.07 5.53
C MET A 189 -7.18 -28.78 4.54
N LEU A 190 -7.93 -28.00 3.76
CA LEU A 190 -8.86 -28.55 2.76
C LEU A 190 -8.14 -29.06 1.50
N LEU A 191 -7.09 -28.35 1.08
CA LEU A 191 -6.47 -28.57 -0.24
C LEU A 191 -5.23 -29.47 -0.18
N LEU A 192 -4.50 -29.50 0.94
CA LEU A 192 -3.35 -30.40 1.14
C LEU A 192 -3.80 -31.79 1.63
N ASP A 193 -2.84 -32.70 1.74
CA ASP A 193 -3.03 -34.10 2.09
C ASP A 193 -2.75 -34.43 3.58
N GLY A 194 -2.79 -33.42 4.48
CA GLY A 194 -2.52 -33.65 5.89
C GLY A 194 -3.02 -32.52 6.79
N TRP A 195 -3.66 -32.89 7.93
CA TRP A 195 -4.21 -31.93 8.89
C TRP A 195 -3.15 -31.13 9.66
N LEU A 196 -1.97 -31.69 9.87
CA LEU A 196 -0.89 -31.06 10.63
C LEU A 196 0.05 -30.22 9.73
N VAL A 197 0.05 -30.47 8.42
CA VAL A 197 0.94 -29.82 7.45
C VAL A 197 0.82 -28.29 7.46
N PRO A 198 -0.39 -27.70 7.46
CA PRO A 198 -0.56 -26.26 7.51
C PRO A 198 0.08 -25.59 8.71
N PHE A 199 0.01 -26.20 9.89
CA PHE A 199 0.61 -25.64 11.11
C PHE A 199 2.13 -25.60 11.04
N VAL A 200 2.75 -26.61 10.41
CA VAL A 200 4.21 -26.63 10.21
C VAL A 200 4.65 -25.54 9.23
N PHE A 201 3.87 -25.34 8.16
CA PHE A 201 4.11 -24.24 7.19
C PHE A 201 3.96 -22.89 7.86
N LEU A 202 2.86 -22.66 8.56
CA LEU A 202 2.57 -21.41 9.26
C LEU A 202 3.61 -21.11 10.33
N ALA A 203 4.12 -22.12 11.04
CA ALA A 203 5.21 -21.92 12.00
C ALA A 203 6.51 -21.46 11.31
N SER A 204 6.87 -22.07 10.18
CA SER A 204 8.06 -21.67 9.41
C SER A 204 7.92 -20.26 8.81
N ILE A 205 6.76 -19.97 8.23
CA ILE A 205 6.46 -18.66 7.63
C ILE A 205 6.38 -17.59 8.71
N GLY A 206 5.75 -17.88 9.85
CA GLY A 206 5.64 -16.98 11.00
C GLY A 206 7.00 -16.55 11.53
N VAL A 207 7.96 -17.47 11.66
CA VAL A 207 9.35 -17.12 12.01
C VAL A 207 9.96 -16.17 10.97
N SER A 208 9.74 -16.43 9.67
CA SER A 208 10.26 -15.57 8.60
C SER A 208 9.61 -14.17 8.61
N ILE A 209 8.31 -14.07 8.93
CA ILE A 209 7.60 -12.79 9.09
C ILE A 209 8.15 -12.02 10.30
N LEU A 210 8.31 -12.66 11.43
CA LEU A 210 8.87 -12.02 12.64
C LEU A 210 10.30 -11.51 12.40
N LEU A 211 11.12 -12.26 11.68
CA LEU A 211 12.46 -11.81 11.29
C LEU A 211 12.41 -10.63 10.32
N ASN A 212 11.44 -10.62 9.40
CA ASN A 212 11.23 -9.50 8.49
C ASN A 212 10.81 -8.23 9.24
N LEU A 213 9.79 -8.32 10.06
CA LEU A 213 9.30 -7.18 10.86
C LEU A 213 10.38 -6.65 11.81
N GLY A 214 11.10 -7.55 12.50
CA GLY A 214 12.15 -7.15 13.43
C GLY A 214 13.36 -6.50 12.77
N SER A 215 13.70 -6.92 11.54
CA SER A 215 14.80 -6.30 10.78
C SER A 215 14.44 -4.94 10.16
N ASN A 216 13.19 -4.47 10.25
CA ASN A 216 12.81 -3.13 9.82
C ASN A 216 13.45 -2.03 10.68
N TRP A 217 13.85 -2.35 11.92
CA TRP A 217 14.61 -1.44 12.77
C TRP A 217 15.84 -0.81 12.07
N PHE A 218 16.46 -1.52 11.14
CA PHE A 218 17.57 -0.98 10.33
C PHE A 218 17.16 0.13 9.38
N PHE A 219 15.87 0.28 9.07
CA PHE A 219 15.32 1.37 8.25
C PHE A 219 14.90 2.57 9.10
N GLY A 220 14.82 2.42 10.43
CA GLY A 220 14.38 3.43 11.37
C GLY A 220 12.86 3.51 11.49
N GLU A 221 12.18 3.78 10.39
CA GLU A 221 10.72 3.83 10.32
C GLU A 221 10.18 3.11 9.09
N ILE A 222 8.91 2.71 9.15
CA ILE A 222 8.15 2.15 8.04
C ILE A 222 6.72 2.70 8.05
N SER A 223 6.06 2.73 6.89
CA SER A 223 4.67 3.12 6.79
C SER A 223 3.73 2.10 7.48
N TYR A 224 2.60 2.60 8.00
CA TYR A 224 1.53 1.75 8.50
C TYR A 224 0.98 0.80 7.42
N ILE A 225 0.91 1.24 6.16
CA ILE A 225 0.51 0.40 5.02
C ILE A 225 1.50 -0.74 4.83
N THR A 226 2.80 -0.43 4.86
CA THR A 226 3.85 -1.45 4.77
C THR A 226 3.76 -2.45 5.92
N LYS A 227 3.55 -1.99 7.15
CA LYS A 227 3.39 -2.85 8.32
C LYS A 227 2.17 -3.76 8.19
N ALA A 228 1.01 -3.19 7.82
CA ALA A 228 -0.24 -3.92 7.64
C ALA A 228 -0.12 -5.02 6.58
N LEU A 229 0.43 -4.67 5.42
CA LEU A 229 0.52 -5.57 4.30
C LEU A 229 1.67 -6.58 4.41
N ALA A 230 2.79 -6.21 5.03
CA ALA A 230 3.97 -7.07 5.11
C ALA A 230 3.67 -8.44 5.69
N SER A 231 2.91 -8.52 6.79
CA SER A 231 2.55 -9.78 7.43
C SER A 231 1.65 -10.65 6.56
N VAL A 232 0.61 -10.06 5.98
CA VAL A 232 -0.42 -10.75 5.20
C VAL A 232 0.11 -11.18 3.83
N LEU A 233 0.78 -10.26 3.12
CA LEU A 233 1.32 -10.56 1.79
C LEU A 233 2.50 -11.52 1.85
N GLN A 234 3.38 -11.38 2.84
CA GLN A 234 4.49 -12.32 3.01
C GLN A 234 3.97 -13.73 3.30
N LEU A 235 2.95 -13.87 4.19
CA LEU A 235 2.28 -15.14 4.43
C LEU A 235 1.77 -15.75 3.12
N ALA A 236 1.02 -14.96 2.37
CA ALA A 236 0.34 -15.38 1.16
C ALA A 236 1.33 -15.80 0.05
N VAL A 237 2.39 -15.00 -0.19
CA VAL A 237 3.38 -15.23 -1.26
C VAL A 237 4.37 -16.35 -0.91
N THR A 238 4.78 -16.47 0.37
CA THR A 238 5.79 -17.47 0.74
C THR A 238 5.21 -18.87 1.00
N MET A 239 3.90 -18.98 1.14
CA MET A 239 3.21 -20.26 1.31
C MET A 239 3.44 -21.20 0.13
N ASP A 240 3.51 -20.68 -1.10
CA ASP A 240 3.69 -21.43 -2.33
C ASP A 240 4.99 -22.24 -2.34
N TYR A 241 6.08 -21.64 -1.83
CA TYR A 241 7.38 -22.33 -1.73
C TYR A 241 7.31 -23.54 -0.79
N SER A 242 6.54 -23.42 0.28
CA SER A 242 6.31 -24.51 1.24
C SER A 242 5.52 -25.67 0.62
N ILE A 243 4.52 -25.34 -0.19
CA ILE A 243 3.69 -26.32 -0.94
C ILE A 243 4.56 -27.08 -1.94
N PHE A 244 5.40 -26.40 -2.71
CA PHE A 244 6.31 -27.04 -3.68
C PHE A 244 7.29 -27.99 -3.01
N LEU A 245 7.87 -27.59 -1.89
CA LEU A 245 8.79 -28.45 -1.13
C LEU A 245 8.07 -29.71 -0.61
N TRP A 246 6.86 -29.54 -0.06
CA TRP A 246 6.05 -30.65 0.47
C TRP A 246 5.67 -31.66 -0.61
N HIS A 247 5.21 -31.20 -1.77
CA HIS A 247 4.89 -32.07 -2.89
C HIS A 247 6.13 -32.83 -3.38
N SER A 248 7.26 -32.15 -3.51
CA SER A 248 8.53 -32.78 -3.90
C SER A 248 8.99 -33.81 -2.86
N TYR A 249 8.86 -33.51 -1.56
CA TYR A 249 9.18 -34.46 -0.50
C TYR A 249 8.31 -35.72 -0.56
N ASN A 250 7.01 -35.56 -0.72
CA ASN A 250 6.09 -36.70 -0.88
C ASN A 250 6.40 -37.54 -2.13
N GLU A 251 6.77 -36.91 -3.25
CA GLU A 251 7.19 -37.64 -4.45
C GLU A 251 8.48 -38.42 -4.19
N GLN A 252 9.46 -37.88 -3.47
CA GLN A 252 10.68 -38.61 -3.13
C GLN A 252 10.45 -39.75 -2.15
N LEU A 253 9.50 -39.64 -1.23
CA LEU A 253 9.11 -40.71 -0.31
C LEU A 253 8.54 -41.95 -1.03
N THR A 254 7.99 -41.81 -2.23
CA THR A 254 7.57 -42.97 -3.04
C THR A 254 8.73 -43.74 -3.67
N GLN A 255 9.93 -43.10 -3.70
CA GLN A 255 11.13 -43.70 -4.33
C GLN A 255 12.18 -44.19 -3.32
N THR A 256 12.11 -43.77 -2.06
CA THR A 256 13.05 -44.19 -1.00
C THR A 256 12.37 -44.18 0.37
N ASP A 257 12.68 -45.18 1.19
CA ASP A 257 12.20 -45.26 2.57
C ASP A 257 13.00 -44.36 3.55
N ASN A 258 14.08 -43.80 3.09
CA ASN A 258 14.92 -42.91 3.92
C ASN A 258 14.42 -41.46 3.85
N HIS A 259 13.73 -41.00 4.91
CA HIS A 259 13.15 -39.66 5.02
C HIS A 259 14.18 -38.52 4.91
N GLU A 260 15.41 -38.71 5.45
CA GLU A 260 16.48 -37.70 5.36
C GLU A 260 17.00 -37.60 3.91
N GLN A 261 17.14 -38.72 3.23
CA GLN A 261 17.54 -38.74 1.82
C GLN A 261 16.46 -38.18 0.92
N ALA A 262 15.18 -38.53 1.16
CA ALA A 262 14.04 -37.98 0.44
C ALA A 262 13.99 -36.45 0.57
N MET A 263 14.17 -35.92 1.78
CA MET A 263 14.19 -34.47 2.02
C MET A 263 15.37 -33.79 1.33
N ALA A 264 16.56 -34.34 1.39
CA ALA A 264 17.72 -33.79 0.70
C ALA A 264 17.53 -33.73 -0.83
N GLN A 265 16.92 -34.76 -1.41
CA GLN A 265 16.58 -34.77 -2.83
C GLN A 265 15.46 -33.78 -3.18
N ALA A 266 14.43 -33.67 -2.32
CA ALA A 266 13.37 -32.69 -2.47
C ALA A 266 13.91 -31.25 -2.47
N ILE A 267 14.78 -30.90 -1.52
CA ILE A 267 15.42 -29.57 -1.48
C ILE A 267 16.20 -29.32 -2.79
N CYS A 268 16.96 -30.28 -3.29
CA CYS A 268 17.74 -30.12 -4.52
C CYS A 268 16.85 -29.92 -5.75
N ARG A 269 15.73 -30.62 -5.85
CA ARG A 269 14.81 -30.51 -6.99
C ARG A 269 14.02 -29.22 -6.98
N THR A 270 13.54 -28.80 -5.80
CA THR A 270 12.73 -27.59 -5.65
C THR A 270 13.56 -26.31 -5.62
N PHE A 271 14.81 -26.37 -5.22
CA PHE A 271 15.68 -25.18 -5.04
C PHE A 271 15.74 -24.31 -6.31
N SER A 272 15.92 -24.91 -7.48
CA SER A 272 16.00 -24.15 -8.74
C SER A 272 14.66 -23.50 -9.12
N SER A 273 13.54 -24.19 -8.90
CA SER A 273 12.21 -23.67 -9.19
C SER A 273 11.82 -22.55 -8.19
N VAL A 274 12.02 -22.80 -6.89
CA VAL A 274 11.75 -21.81 -5.83
C VAL A 274 12.64 -20.57 -6.01
N LEU A 275 13.92 -20.75 -6.35
CA LEU A 275 14.79 -19.60 -6.59
C LEU A 275 14.40 -18.81 -7.84
N GLY A 276 14.00 -19.49 -8.92
CA GLY A 276 13.53 -18.83 -10.14
C GLY A 276 12.29 -18.02 -9.91
N SER A 277 11.31 -18.58 -9.22
CA SER A 277 10.05 -17.96 -8.81
C SER A 277 10.28 -16.77 -7.84
N SER A 278 11.07 -16.99 -6.78
CA SER A 278 11.32 -15.93 -5.81
C SER A 278 12.04 -14.70 -6.39
N ILE A 279 12.90 -14.89 -7.39
CA ILE A 279 13.58 -13.77 -8.06
C ILE A 279 12.58 -12.90 -8.83
N THR A 280 11.57 -13.49 -9.48
CA THR A 280 10.51 -12.73 -10.16
C THR A 280 9.67 -11.93 -9.16
N THR A 281 9.33 -12.54 -8.04
CA THR A 281 8.58 -11.87 -6.97
C THR A 281 9.39 -10.75 -6.31
N VAL A 282 10.67 -10.99 -6.00
CA VAL A 282 11.58 -9.95 -5.47
C VAL A 282 11.73 -8.80 -6.47
N ALA A 283 11.83 -9.10 -7.77
CA ALA A 283 11.93 -8.06 -8.79
C ALA A 283 10.65 -7.23 -8.93
N GLY A 284 9.47 -7.86 -8.81
CA GLY A 284 8.19 -7.15 -8.75
C GLY A 284 8.15 -6.15 -7.60
N PHE A 285 8.50 -6.58 -6.38
CA PHE A 285 8.58 -5.67 -5.24
C PHE A 285 9.70 -4.63 -5.38
N ALA A 286 10.87 -5.00 -5.89
CA ALA A 286 11.97 -4.08 -6.11
C ALA A 286 11.65 -2.99 -7.15
N ALA A 287 10.74 -3.25 -8.09
CA ALA A 287 10.28 -2.25 -9.05
C ALA A 287 9.58 -1.06 -8.37
N LEU A 288 8.92 -1.28 -7.22
CA LEU A 288 8.33 -0.21 -6.41
C LEU A 288 9.38 0.78 -5.87
N CYS A 289 10.64 0.36 -5.74
CA CYS A 289 11.72 1.25 -5.31
C CYS A 289 12.08 2.34 -6.34
N PHE A 290 11.55 2.27 -7.55
CA PHE A 290 11.71 3.29 -8.59
C PHE A 290 10.64 4.39 -8.53
N MET A 291 9.73 4.33 -7.56
CA MET A 291 8.80 5.42 -7.29
C MET A 291 9.52 6.63 -6.73
N SER A 292 9.10 7.81 -7.15
CA SER A 292 9.47 9.10 -6.54
C SER A 292 8.76 9.26 -5.20
N PHE A 293 7.52 8.79 -5.11
CA PHE A 293 6.78 8.68 -3.84
C PHE A 293 7.42 7.59 -2.97
N THR A 294 8.10 8.01 -1.89
CA THR A 294 9.01 7.14 -1.12
C THR A 294 8.34 5.98 -0.40
N LEU A 295 7.01 6.00 -0.25
CA LEU A 295 6.22 4.87 0.23
C LEU A 295 6.43 3.60 -0.61
N GLY A 296 6.58 3.75 -1.95
CA GLY A 296 6.87 2.63 -2.83
C GLY A 296 8.20 1.96 -2.49
N ARG A 297 9.22 2.77 -2.18
CA ARG A 297 10.53 2.26 -1.73
C ARG A 297 10.43 1.52 -0.41
N ASP A 298 9.67 2.05 0.55
CA ASP A 298 9.44 1.43 1.86
C ASP A 298 8.77 0.05 1.68
N LEU A 299 7.60 0.01 1.04
CA LEU A 299 6.87 -1.23 0.77
C LEU A 299 7.71 -2.23 -0.04
N GLY A 300 8.36 -1.75 -1.11
CA GLY A 300 9.17 -2.56 -2.01
C GLY A 300 10.34 -3.25 -1.29
N LEU A 301 11.11 -2.52 -0.49
CA LEU A 301 12.25 -3.08 0.25
C LEU A 301 11.81 -4.07 1.33
N VAL A 302 10.81 -3.72 2.13
CA VAL A 302 10.31 -4.60 3.21
C VAL A 302 9.74 -5.89 2.64
N MET A 303 8.98 -5.81 1.54
CA MET A 303 8.40 -6.99 0.90
C MET A 303 9.45 -7.84 0.19
N ALA A 304 10.38 -7.24 -0.57
CA ALA A 304 11.47 -7.98 -1.22
C ALA A 304 12.34 -8.73 -0.19
N LYS A 305 12.70 -8.06 0.91
CA LYS A 305 13.40 -8.68 2.05
C LYS A 305 12.58 -9.80 2.67
N GLY A 306 11.27 -9.60 2.83
CA GLY A 306 10.34 -10.61 3.35
C GLY A 306 10.31 -11.89 2.50
N VAL A 307 10.28 -11.75 1.18
CA VAL A 307 10.35 -12.89 0.25
C VAL A 307 11.69 -13.63 0.37
N VAL A 308 12.80 -12.90 0.43
CA VAL A 308 14.15 -13.52 0.61
C VAL A 308 14.21 -14.31 1.92
N LEU A 309 13.71 -13.75 3.03
CA LEU A 309 13.66 -14.45 4.33
C LEU A 309 12.69 -15.65 4.28
N GLY A 310 11.57 -15.53 3.58
CA GLY A 310 10.62 -16.63 3.37
C GLY A 310 11.24 -17.80 2.61
N VAL A 311 11.98 -17.51 1.53
CA VAL A 311 12.73 -18.54 0.77
C VAL A 311 13.82 -19.19 1.62
N ALA A 312 14.57 -18.38 2.37
CA ALA A 312 15.59 -18.90 3.29
C ALA A 312 14.94 -19.83 4.34
N GLY A 313 13.82 -19.44 4.93
CA GLY A 313 13.03 -20.26 5.85
C GLY A 313 12.51 -21.55 5.21
N CYS A 314 11.97 -21.45 3.98
CA CYS A 314 11.47 -22.61 3.22
C CYS A 314 12.57 -23.65 2.93
N VAL A 315 13.79 -23.20 2.61
CA VAL A 315 14.91 -24.11 2.29
C VAL A 315 15.62 -24.64 3.53
N THR A 316 15.60 -23.91 4.65
CA THR A 316 16.35 -24.27 5.86
C THR A 316 15.45 -24.72 7.02
N LEU A 317 14.57 -23.85 7.50
CA LEU A 317 13.75 -24.08 8.68
C LEU A 317 12.62 -25.09 8.42
N LEU A 318 11.93 -24.96 7.30
CA LEU A 318 10.80 -25.84 6.97
C LEU A 318 11.20 -27.31 6.84
N PRO A 319 12.30 -27.69 6.12
CA PRO A 319 12.80 -29.06 6.11
C PRO A 319 13.14 -29.61 7.51
N ALA A 320 13.72 -28.75 8.35
CA ALA A 320 14.06 -29.13 9.74
C ALA A 320 12.79 -29.43 10.56
N LEU A 321 11.74 -28.62 10.43
CA LEU A 321 10.44 -28.83 11.10
C LEU A 321 9.72 -30.09 10.57
N ILE A 322 9.70 -30.28 9.26
CA ILE A 322 9.07 -31.47 8.63
C ILE A 322 9.74 -32.75 9.14
N LEU A 323 11.09 -32.81 9.13
CA LEU A 323 11.82 -33.99 9.60
C LEU A 323 11.67 -34.24 11.11
N LEU A 324 11.51 -33.17 11.92
CA LEU A 324 11.27 -33.31 13.35
C LEU A 324 9.88 -33.85 13.63
N LEU A 325 8.89 -33.42 12.87
CA LEU A 325 7.49 -33.77 13.03
C LEU A 325 7.00 -34.85 12.02
N ASP A 326 7.92 -35.54 11.36
CA ASP A 326 7.59 -36.48 10.28
C ASP A 326 6.60 -37.57 10.72
N LYS A 327 6.83 -38.20 11.87
CA LYS A 327 5.93 -39.26 12.39
C LYS A 327 4.49 -38.77 12.63
N PRO A 328 4.24 -37.62 13.30
CA PRO A 328 2.88 -37.07 13.40
C PRO A 328 2.31 -36.63 12.07
N LEU A 329 3.12 -36.05 11.16
CA LEU A 329 2.67 -35.63 9.83
C LEU A 329 2.14 -36.82 9.00
N GLN A 330 2.84 -37.97 9.00
CA GLN A 330 2.41 -39.16 8.31
C GLN A 330 1.13 -39.78 8.89
N LYS A 331 0.91 -39.65 10.21
CA LYS A 331 -0.31 -40.18 10.91
C LYS A 331 -1.55 -39.32 10.62
N THR A 332 -1.38 -38.05 10.31
CA THR A 332 -2.50 -37.11 10.07
C THR A 332 -2.84 -36.93 8.59
N ARG A 333 -2.32 -37.79 7.71
CA ARG A 333 -2.61 -37.72 6.27
C ARG A 333 -4.08 -38.08 5.97
N HIS A 334 -4.63 -37.32 5.04
CA HIS A 334 -5.96 -37.56 4.48
C HIS A 334 -5.92 -37.41 2.94
N ARG A 335 -6.99 -37.78 2.28
CA ARG A 335 -7.11 -37.62 0.84
C ARG A 335 -7.37 -36.15 0.51
N SER A 336 -6.55 -35.55 -0.38
CA SER A 336 -6.79 -34.21 -0.91
C SER A 336 -8.16 -34.13 -1.59
N LEU A 337 -8.82 -32.96 -1.46
CA LEU A 337 -10.10 -32.67 -2.13
C LEU A 337 -9.91 -32.39 -3.63
N ILE A 338 -8.68 -32.14 -4.08
CA ILE A 338 -8.41 -31.81 -5.48
C ILE A 338 -8.59 -33.10 -6.32
N PRO A 339 -9.53 -33.11 -7.29
CA PRO A 339 -9.76 -34.26 -8.15
C PRO A 339 -8.61 -34.46 -9.15
N ASP A 340 -8.56 -35.65 -9.75
CA ASP A 340 -7.65 -35.89 -10.88
C ASP A 340 -8.00 -34.94 -12.04
N MET A 341 -7.02 -34.16 -12.47
CA MET A 341 -7.15 -33.15 -13.50
C MET A 341 -7.05 -33.68 -14.93
N GLY A 342 -6.96 -35.02 -15.12
CA GLY A 342 -6.82 -35.62 -16.45
C GLY A 342 -8.01 -35.36 -17.38
N GLY A 343 -9.24 -35.40 -16.84
CA GLY A 343 -10.45 -35.06 -17.61
C GLY A 343 -10.51 -33.57 -18.00
N PHE A 344 -10.19 -32.68 -17.03
CA PHE A 344 -10.14 -31.25 -17.24
C PHE A 344 -9.09 -30.88 -18.30
N SER A 345 -7.89 -31.42 -18.19
CA SER A 345 -6.79 -31.17 -19.12
C SER A 345 -7.16 -31.54 -20.58
N LYS A 346 -7.79 -32.69 -20.77
CA LYS A 346 -8.26 -33.13 -22.12
C LYS A 346 -9.33 -32.18 -22.67
N ALA A 347 -10.25 -31.71 -21.83
CA ALA A 347 -11.30 -30.78 -22.24
C ALA A 347 -10.71 -29.43 -22.68
N ILE A 348 -9.77 -28.87 -21.93
CA ILE A 348 -9.09 -27.61 -22.24
C ILE A 348 -8.27 -27.71 -23.54
N CYS A 349 -7.48 -28.80 -23.69
CA CYS A 349 -6.71 -29.02 -24.92
C CYS A 349 -7.62 -29.22 -26.16
N LYS A 350 -8.85 -29.68 -26.01
CA LYS A 350 -9.83 -29.77 -27.09
C LYS A 350 -10.48 -28.41 -27.39
N ALA A 351 -10.80 -27.65 -26.34
CA ALA A 351 -11.49 -26.36 -26.42
C ALA A 351 -10.57 -25.16 -26.74
N PHE A 352 -9.25 -25.37 -26.94
CA PHE A 352 -8.28 -24.27 -27.07
C PHE A 352 -8.65 -23.22 -28.13
N PRO A 353 -9.25 -23.53 -29.32
CA PRO A 353 -9.59 -22.46 -30.28
C PRO A 353 -10.71 -21.56 -29.76
N LEU A 354 -11.72 -22.14 -29.05
CA LEU A 354 -12.80 -21.37 -28.43
C LEU A 354 -12.27 -20.47 -27.31
N LEU A 355 -11.34 -20.99 -26.53
CA LEU A 355 -10.70 -20.21 -25.46
C LEU A 355 -9.93 -19.01 -26.03
N LEU A 356 -9.18 -19.17 -27.11
CA LEU A 356 -8.48 -18.06 -27.77
C LEU A 356 -9.43 -16.96 -28.25
N VAL A 357 -10.58 -17.34 -28.83
CA VAL A 357 -11.60 -16.35 -29.25
C VAL A 357 -12.19 -15.63 -28.01
N LEU A 358 -12.51 -16.38 -26.96
CA LEU A 358 -13.05 -15.80 -25.72
C LEU A 358 -12.07 -14.79 -25.12
N PHE A 359 -10.78 -15.10 -25.07
CA PHE A 359 -9.76 -14.20 -24.54
C PHE A 359 -9.56 -12.98 -25.43
N ALA A 360 -9.58 -13.13 -26.75
CA ALA A 360 -9.51 -11.97 -27.65
C ALA A 360 -10.68 -11.01 -27.46
N LEU A 361 -11.88 -11.55 -27.18
CA LEU A 361 -13.07 -10.73 -26.86
C LEU A 361 -12.96 -10.06 -25.49
N LEU A 362 -12.26 -10.66 -24.51
CA LEU A 362 -12.11 -10.11 -23.17
C LEU A 362 -11.07 -8.97 -23.09
N ILE A 363 -10.11 -8.90 -24.01
CA ILE A 363 -9.06 -7.87 -23.99
C ILE A 363 -9.65 -6.45 -24.00
N TRP A 364 -10.60 -6.19 -24.88
CA TRP A 364 -11.17 -4.84 -25.01
C TRP A 364 -11.93 -4.36 -23.77
N PRO A 365 -12.91 -5.12 -23.21
CA PRO A 365 -13.58 -4.69 -21.99
C PRO A 365 -12.63 -4.61 -20.80
N ALA A 366 -11.66 -5.54 -20.67
CA ALA A 366 -10.67 -5.48 -19.60
C ALA A 366 -9.82 -4.20 -19.66
N TYR A 367 -9.29 -3.88 -20.85
CA TYR A 367 -8.51 -2.66 -21.04
C TYR A 367 -9.35 -1.39 -20.90
N SER A 368 -10.58 -1.37 -21.43
CA SER A 368 -11.48 -0.23 -21.28
C SER A 368 -11.86 0.04 -19.82
N GLY A 369 -12.15 -1.02 -19.06
CA GLY A 369 -12.40 -0.90 -17.61
C GLY A 369 -11.18 -0.38 -16.87
N TYR A 370 -10.00 -0.95 -17.13
CA TYR A 370 -8.74 -0.53 -16.55
C TYR A 370 -8.42 0.96 -16.80
N ALA A 371 -8.56 1.42 -18.05
CA ALA A 371 -8.32 2.82 -18.41
C ALA A 371 -9.26 3.77 -17.66
N LYS A 372 -10.54 3.40 -17.51
CA LYS A 372 -11.53 4.22 -16.82
C LYS A 372 -11.42 4.16 -15.29
N THR A 373 -10.93 3.07 -14.72
CA THR A 373 -10.71 2.99 -13.27
C THR A 373 -9.66 4.00 -12.81
N ASN A 374 -8.70 4.37 -13.69
CA ASN A 374 -7.73 5.43 -13.38
C ASN A 374 -8.39 6.80 -13.15
N ASP A 375 -9.56 7.06 -13.75
CA ASP A 375 -10.32 8.30 -13.56
C ASP A 375 -11.16 8.28 -12.25
N GLU A 376 -11.28 7.11 -11.62
CA GLU A 376 -12.08 6.88 -10.42
C GLU A 376 -11.21 6.66 -9.16
N ILE A 377 -9.92 6.98 -9.25
CA ILE A 377 -8.98 6.90 -8.13
C ILE A 377 -9.22 8.06 -7.18
N TYR A 378 -9.34 7.77 -5.88
CA TYR A 378 -9.39 8.82 -4.87
C TYR A 378 -8.06 8.96 -4.13
N TYR A 379 -7.80 10.20 -3.68
CA TYR A 379 -6.58 10.59 -2.98
C TYR A 379 -6.86 11.08 -1.56
N ASP A 380 -8.09 11.50 -1.28
CA ASP A 380 -8.50 12.02 0.02
C ASP A 380 -8.36 10.94 1.12
N MET A 381 -7.45 11.21 2.05
CA MET A 381 -7.15 10.30 3.16
C MET A 381 -8.32 10.13 4.14
N GLY A 382 -9.17 11.15 4.25
CA GLY A 382 -10.38 11.08 5.08
C GLY A 382 -11.37 10.00 4.59
N GLN A 383 -11.38 9.71 3.29
CA GLN A 383 -12.21 8.65 2.72
C GLN A 383 -11.72 7.23 3.06
N CYS A 384 -10.49 7.10 3.59
CA CYS A 384 -9.96 5.82 4.03
C CYS A 384 -10.51 5.37 5.38
N LEU A 385 -11.18 6.28 6.12
CA LEU A 385 -11.71 6.05 7.46
C LEU A 385 -13.24 5.84 7.43
N PRO A 386 -13.80 5.08 8.38
CA PRO A 386 -15.23 4.96 8.58
C PRO A 386 -15.91 6.32 8.84
N GLU A 387 -17.16 6.48 8.39
CA GLU A 387 -17.93 7.71 8.52
C GLU A 387 -18.22 8.12 9.97
N ASP A 388 -18.16 7.19 10.91
CA ASP A 388 -18.40 7.40 12.35
C ASP A 388 -17.15 7.81 13.14
N MET A 389 -15.99 7.94 12.48
CA MET A 389 -14.76 8.39 13.12
C MET A 389 -14.82 9.88 13.47
N GLU A 390 -14.20 10.25 14.60
CA GLU A 390 -14.24 11.61 15.14
C GLU A 390 -13.71 12.66 14.15
N TYR A 391 -12.61 12.37 13.45
CA TYR A 391 -12.08 13.25 12.39
C TYR A 391 -13.10 13.46 11.26
N VAL A 392 -13.74 12.39 10.77
CA VAL A 392 -14.68 12.47 9.62
C VAL A 392 -15.88 13.31 10.01
N ILE A 393 -16.42 13.13 11.22
CA ILE A 393 -17.50 13.93 11.77
C ILE A 393 -17.06 15.40 11.91
N ALA A 394 -15.87 15.66 12.46
CA ALA A 394 -15.32 17.01 12.65
C ALA A 394 -15.12 17.73 11.31
N ASN A 395 -14.58 17.03 10.31
CA ASN A 395 -14.36 17.61 8.98
C ASN A 395 -15.68 17.90 8.24
N SER A 396 -16.69 17.05 8.43
CA SER A 396 -18.05 17.29 7.93
C SER A 396 -18.69 18.54 8.57
N LYS A 397 -18.48 18.72 9.88
CA LYS A 397 -18.94 19.91 10.62
C LYS A 397 -18.25 21.19 10.14
N LEU A 398 -16.92 21.13 9.92
CA LEU A 398 -16.15 22.24 9.38
C LEU A 398 -16.73 22.72 8.03
N SER A 399 -17.04 21.77 7.16
CA SER A 399 -17.64 22.07 5.86
C SER A 399 -19.07 22.59 5.96
N GLN A 400 -19.90 22.07 6.87
CA GLN A 400 -21.30 22.45 6.99
C GLN A 400 -21.51 23.78 7.71
N GLU A 401 -20.77 24.01 8.82
CA GLU A 401 -20.97 25.19 9.67
C GLU A 401 -20.16 26.40 9.16
N PHE A 402 -18.92 26.18 8.72
CA PHE A 402 -18.01 27.25 8.31
C PHE A 402 -17.86 27.37 6.79
N ASP A 403 -18.43 26.42 6.01
CA ASP A 403 -18.29 26.40 4.56
C ASP A 403 -16.81 26.33 4.12
N ILE A 404 -15.98 25.73 4.96
CA ILE A 404 -14.56 25.50 4.73
C ILE A 404 -14.38 24.01 4.41
N ALA A 405 -13.99 23.73 3.17
CA ALA A 405 -13.74 22.35 2.75
C ALA A 405 -12.24 22.03 2.67
N SER A 406 -11.39 23.06 2.54
CA SER A 406 -9.93 22.94 2.67
C SER A 406 -9.29 24.26 3.07
N THR A 407 -8.15 24.19 3.73
CA THR A 407 -7.35 25.36 4.13
C THR A 407 -5.94 25.20 3.58
N HIS A 408 -5.47 26.21 2.85
CA HIS A 408 -4.10 26.29 2.37
C HIS A 408 -3.31 27.28 3.22
N MET A 409 -2.05 27.04 3.38
CA MET A 409 -1.10 27.96 4.02
C MET A 409 -0.15 28.50 2.97
N LEU A 410 0.07 29.82 3.01
CA LEU A 410 0.95 30.54 2.10
C LEU A 410 2.13 31.06 2.89
N LEU A 411 3.34 30.69 2.52
CA LEU A 411 4.58 31.23 3.02
C LEU A 411 5.17 32.19 2.00
N VAL A 412 5.29 33.45 2.37
CA VAL A 412 5.83 34.53 1.53
C VAL A 412 7.03 35.14 2.23
N SER A 413 8.03 35.61 1.48
CA SER A 413 9.19 36.28 2.03
C SER A 413 8.79 37.51 2.90
N ALA A 414 9.25 37.53 4.14
CA ALA A 414 9.02 38.66 5.06
C ALA A 414 9.59 40.01 4.53
N GLN A 415 10.42 39.95 3.47
CA GLN A 415 11.01 41.13 2.82
C GLN A 415 10.19 41.61 1.61
N LEU A 416 9.09 40.91 1.25
CA LEU A 416 8.24 41.35 0.14
C LEU A 416 7.63 42.74 0.45
N PRO A 417 7.66 43.69 -0.48
CA PRO A 417 7.06 45.00 -0.25
C PRO A 417 5.56 44.88 0.03
N ARG A 418 5.08 45.53 1.09
CA ARG A 418 3.69 45.51 1.56
C ARG A 418 2.66 45.68 0.42
N ARG A 419 2.95 46.62 -0.51
CA ARG A 419 2.09 46.87 -1.66
C ARG A 419 1.99 45.67 -2.60
N SER A 420 3.08 44.92 -2.77
CA SER A 420 3.13 43.72 -3.58
C SER A 420 2.33 42.59 -2.91
N THR A 421 2.43 42.47 -1.60
CA THR A 421 1.63 41.53 -0.79
C THR A 421 0.14 41.84 -0.91
N GLU A 422 -0.27 43.10 -0.74
CA GLU A 422 -1.69 43.50 -0.90
C GLU A 422 -2.25 43.19 -2.32
N GLN A 423 -1.45 43.47 -3.36
CA GLN A 423 -1.86 43.15 -4.74
C GLN A 423 -1.96 41.67 -4.97
N MET A 424 -1.03 40.87 -4.50
CA MET A 424 -1.04 39.42 -4.56
C MET A 424 -2.27 38.84 -3.86
N LEU A 425 -2.56 39.25 -2.63
CA LEU A 425 -3.72 38.79 -1.87
C LEU A 425 -5.04 39.15 -2.58
N THR A 426 -5.13 40.38 -3.16
CA THR A 426 -6.30 40.80 -3.93
C THR A 426 -6.53 39.95 -5.17
N GLU A 427 -5.46 39.55 -5.89
CA GLU A 427 -5.56 38.66 -7.02
C GLU A 427 -5.94 37.24 -6.58
N MET A 428 -5.38 36.74 -5.47
CA MET A 428 -5.69 35.42 -4.93
C MET A 428 -7.16 35.31 -4.44
N GLU A 429 -7.72 36.38 -3.87
CA GLU A 429 -9.14 36.43 -3.48
C GLU A 429 -10.09 36.35 -4.69
N GLN A 430 -9.62 36.65 -5.92
CA GLN A 430 -10.42 36.54 -7.15
C GLN A 430 -10.38 35.14 -7.79
N VAL A 431 -9.55 34.26 -7.29
CA VAL A 431 -9.49 32.86 -7.77
C VAL A 431 -10.77 32.15 -7.37
N GLU A 432 -11.35 31.42 -8.34
CA GLU A 432 -12.60 30.69 -8.14
C GLU A 432 -12.52 29.70 -6.97
N GLY A 433 -13.48 29.74 -6.07
CA GLY A 433 -13.54 28.88 -4.89
C GLY A 433 -12.71 29.35 -3.71
N VAL A 434 -11.97 30.46 -3.79
CA VAL A 434 -11.33 31.10 -2.64
C VAL A 434 -12.37 31.90 -1.87
N LYS A 435 -12.56 31.55 -0.62
CA LYS A 435 -13.55 32.22 0.23
C LYS A 435 -12.97 33.50 0.85
N TYR A 436 -11.81 33.40 1.43
CA TYR A 436 -11.04 34.54 1.93
C TYR A 436 -9.57 34.17 2.15
N VAL A 437 -8.73 35.20 2.15
CA VAL A 437 -7.31 35.12 2.47
C VAL A 437 -7.05 35.89 3.77
N LEU A 438 -6.48 35.23 4.76
CA LEU A 438 -6.12 35.77 6.06
C LEU A 438 -4.60 35.92 6.16
N GLY A 439 -4.11 37.13 6.15
CA GLY A 439 -2.73 37.47 6.48
C GLY A 439 -2.69 38.51 7.61
N LEU A 440 -1.51 38.90 8.04
CA LEU A 440 -1.33 39.91 9.09
C LEU A 440 -2.11 41.18 8.80
N GLU A 441 -2.08 41.65 7.56
CA GLU A 441 -2.75 42.87 7.11
C GLU A 441 -4.27 42.74 7.02
N SER A 442 -4.80 41.59 6.64
CA SER A 442 -6.24 41.36 6.57
C SER A 442 -6.90 41.24 7.93
N VAL A 443 -6.14 40.80 8.94
CA VAL A 443 -6.61 40.65 10.33
C VAL A 443 -6.69 42.02 11.04
N VAL A 444 -5.73 42.92 10.78
CA VAL A 444 -5.56 44.13 11.54
C VAL A 444 -6.01 45.40 10.76
N GLY A 445 -6.09 45.27 9.46
CA GLY A 445 -6.40 46.39 8.55
C GLY A 445 -5.16 47.28 8.30
N PRO A 446 -5.18 48.04 7.17
CA PRO A 446 -3.99 48.77 6.67
C PRO A 446 -3.58 49.97 7.55
N LEU A 447 -4.36 50.35 8.55
CA LEU A 447 -4.12 51.53 9.41
C LEU A 447 -3.48 51.22 10.76
N VAL A 448 -3.37 49.94 11.13
CA VAL A 448 -2.79 49.53 12.41
C VAL A 448 -1.33 49.16 12.21
N PRO A 449 -0.36 49.84 12.89
CA PRO A 449 1.04 49.46 12.87
C PRO A 449 1.24 48.03 13.43
N GLU A 450 2.12 47.23 12.81
CA GLU A 450 2.45 45.87 13.25
C GLU A 450 2.92 45.80 14.71
N GLU A 451 3.50 46.87 15.21
CA GLU A 451 4.02 46.96 16.60
C GLU A 451 2.91 46.98 17.67
N LEU A 452 1.63 47.17 17.25
CA LEU A 452 0.48 47.14 18.16
C LEU A 452 -0.15 45.75 18.30
N LEU A 453 0.31 44.78 17.52
CA LEU A 453 -0.16 43.42 17.63
C LEU A 453 0.44 42.71 18.84
N PRO A 454 -0.35 41.83 19.50
CA PRO A 454 0.22 40.96 20.53
C PRO A 454 1.36 40.11 19.95
N ASP A 455 2.44 39.97 20.70
CA ASP A 455 3.60 39.16 20.26
C ASP A 455 3.21 37.71 19.95
N SER A 456 2.19 37.18 20.62
CA SER A 456 1.64 35.87 20.38
C SER A 456 1.05 35.68 18.97
N VAL A 457 0.39 36.69 18.42
CA VAL A 457 -0.19 36.65 17.06
C VAL A 457 0.90 36.88 16.02
N ARG A 458 1.78 37.85 16.30
CA ARG A 458 2.88 38.19 15.40
C ARG A 458 3.84 37.01 15.20
N SER A 459 4.21 36.31 16.28
CA SER A 459 5.12 35.16 16.22
C SER A 459 4.53 33.95 15.45
N ILE A 460 3.21 33.88 15.30
CA ILE A 460 2.56 32.84 14.50
C ILE A 460 2.56 33.19 13.02
N LEU A 461 2.33 34.47 12.70
CA LEU A 461 2.11 34.90 11.32
C LEU A 461 3.40 35.44 10.66
N LYS A 462 4.45 35.73 11.43
CA LYS A 462 5.69 36.31 10.87
C LYS A 462 6.93 35.80 11.59
N SER A 463 7.89 35.31 10.84
CA SER A 463 9.25 34.98 11.24
C SER A 463 10.24 35.97 10.63
N ASP A 464 11.55 35.80 10.89
CA ASP A 464 12.60 36.63 10.27
C ASP A 464 12.66 36.47 8.75
N ARG A 465 12.24 35.31 8.22
CA ARG A 465 12.33 34.94 6.80
C ARG A 465 10.99 34.92 6.08
N TRP A 466 9.94 34.51 6.75
CA TRP A 466 8.65 34.21 6.16
C TRP A 466 7.49 34.90 6.85
N GLU A 467 6.46 35.21 6.09
CA GLU A 467 5.13 35.57 6.56
C GLU A 467 4.14 34.49 6.19
N LEU A 468 3.40 34.00 7.18
CA LEU A 468 2.38 32.96 7.05
C LEU A 468 1.00 33.58 6.81
N MET A 469 0.32 33.13 5.78
CA MET A 469 -1.06 33.51 5.46
C MET A 469 -1.90 32.28 5.28
N LEU A 470 -3.21 32.37 5.53
CA LEU A 470 -4.16 31.27 5.38
C LEU A 470 -5.12 31.60 4.23
N ILE A 471 -5.36 30.64 3.36
CA ILE A 471 -6.33 30.71 2.26
C ILE A 471 -7.37 29.63 2.51
N ASN A 472 -8.62 30.04 2.70
CA ASN A 472 -9.72 29.11 2.86
C ASN A 472 -10.48 28.92 1.54
N SER A 473 -10.73 27.67 1.22
CA SER A 473 -11.38 27.22 -0.01
C SER A 473 -12.70 26.48 0.29
N GLU A 474 -13.69 26.72 -0.55
CA GLU A 474 -14.94 25.97 -0.57
C GLU A 474 -14.83 24.60 -1.27
N TYR A 475 -13.70 24.34 -1.94
CA TYR A 475 -13.46 23.10 -2.65
C TYR A 475 -12.88 22.03 -1.72
N LYS A 476 -13.42 20.80 -1.87
CA LYS A 476 -12.93 19.65 -1.10
C LYS A 476 -11.51 19.28 -1.49
N VAL A 477 -10.74 18.85 -0.52
CA VAL A 477 -9.41 18.28 -0.70
C VAL A 477 -9.45 17.17 -1.77
N ALA A 478 -8.42 17.09 -2.60
CA ALA A 478 -8.27 16.11 -3.68
C ALA A 478 -9.35 16.15 -4.78
N SER A 479 -10.11 17.24 -4.90
CA SER A 479 -11.00 17.46 -6.06
C SER A 479 -10.25 18.11 -7.23
N ASP A 480 -10.71 17.88 -8.48
CA ASP A 480 -10.16 18.55 -9.66
C ASP A 480 -10.28 20.08 -9.58
N ALA A 481 -11.32 20.56 -8.87
CA ALA A 481 -11.53 21.99 -8.67
C ALA A 481 -10.45 22.60 -7.78
N VAL A 482 -10.13 21.96 -6.62
CA VAL A 482 -9.06 22.43 -5.76
C VAL A 482 -7.69 22.27 -6.41
N GLY A 483 -7.48 21.24 -7.23
CA GLY A 483 -6.24 21.07 -7.98
C GLY A 483 -5.96 22.25 -8.92
N ARG A 484 -6.96 22.69 -9.69
CA ARG A 484 -6.85 23.89 -10.54
C ARG A 484 -6.67 25.17 -9.71
N GLN A 485 -7.40 25.30 -8.61
CA GLN A 485 -7.26 26.44 -7.70
C GLN A 485 -5.83 26.55 -7.15
N VAL A 486 -5.22 25.42 -6.73
CA VAL A 486 -3.84 25.36 -6.26
C VAL A 486 -2.86 25.78 -7.37
N GLU A 487 -3.07 25.35 -8.61
CA GLU A 487 -2.25 25.77 -9.77
C GLU A 487 -2.36 27.28 -10.00
N ASP A 488 -3.56 27.85 -9.99
CA ASP A 488 -3.79 29.29 -10.18
C ASP A 488 -3.17 30.11 -9.04
N LEU A 489 -3.38 29.70 -7.79
CA LEU A 489 -2.80 30.33 -6.61
C LEU A 489 -1.27 30.29 -6.65
N ASN A 490 -0.68 29.14 -7.00
CA ASN A 490 0.77 29.01 -7.11
C ASN A 490 1.34 29.86 -8.27
N ALA A 491 0.63 29.95 -9.41
CA ALA A 491 1.01 30.82 -10.51
C ALA A 491 0.99 32.30 -10.13
N ILE A 492 0.02 32.73 -9.31
CA ILE A 492 -0.01 34.09 -8.76
C ILE A 492 1.16 34.28 -7.81
N LEU A 493 1.35 33.36 -6.83
CA LEU A 493 2.43 33.43 -5.85
C LEU A 493 3.80 33.60 -6.51
N LYS A 494 4.15 32.71 -7.43
CA LYS A 494 5.48 32.71 -8.11
C LYS A 494 5.73 33.95 -8.95
N ARG A 495 4.71 34.73 -9.35
CA ARG A 495 4.89 36.03 -10.02
C ARG A 495 5.34 37.13 -9.06
N TYR A 496 4.88 37.11 -7.81
CA TYR A 496 5.22 38.10 -6.80
C TYR A 496 6.41 37.69 -5.95
N ASP A 497 6.47 36.41 -5.58
CA ASP A 497 7.56 35.83 -4.81
C ASP A 497 7.96 34.46 -5.37
N PRO A 498 9.05 34.37 -6.16
CA PRO A 498 9.54 33.10 -6.70
C PRO A 498 9.96 32.08 -5.63
N GLN A 499 10.28 32.53 -4.40
CA GLN A 499 10.64 31.67 -3.28
C GLN A 499 9.43 31.32 -2.39
N GLY A 500 8.31 32.01 -2.56
CA GLY A 500 7.10 31.75 -1.82
C GLY A 500 6.59 30.32 -2.03
N MET A 501 5.95 29.72 -1.03
CA MET A 501 5.49 28.34 -1.02
C MET A 501 4.02 28.27 -0.62
N LEU A 502 3.26 27.49 -1.36
CA LEU A 502 1.87 27.17 -1.04
C LEU A 502 1.84 25.76 -0.44
N ILE A 503 1.43 25.65 0.83
CA ILE A 503 1.50 24.43 1.62
C ILE A 503 0.14 24.10 2.25
N GLY A 504 0.03 22.93 2.86
CA GLY A 504 -1.20 22.45 3.48
C GLY A 504 -1.72 21.21 2.77
N GLU A 505 -2.87 20.71 3.24
CA GLU A 505 -3.38 19.40 2.81
C GLU A 505 -3.66 19.33 1.30
N ALA A 506 -4.37 20.29 0.73
CA ALA A 506 -4.73 20.24 -0.69
C ALA A 506 -3.54 20.47 -1.64
N PRO A 507 -2.60 21.41 -1.40
CA PRO A 507 -1.36 21.49 -2.18
C PRO A 507 -0.53 20.18 -2.12
N CYS A 508 -0.36 19.59 -0.93
CA CYS A 508 0.33 18.30 -0.79
C CYS A 508 -0.39 17.16 -1.53
N MET A 509 -1.73 17.14 -1.50
CA MET A 509 -2.51 16.18 -2.29
C MET A 509 -2.32 16.37 -3.79
N LYS A 510 -2.24 17.61 -4.27
CA LYS A 510 -1.95 17.90 -5.68
C LYS A 510 -0.59 17.35 -6.09
N ASP A 511 0.44 17.62 -5.29
CA ASP A 511 1.79 17.09 -5.51
C ASP A 511 1.82 15.56 -5.49
N MET A 512 1.04 14.94 -4.59
CA MET A 512 0.90 13.48 -4.53
C MET A 512 0.22 12.92 -5.79
N ILE A 513 -0.84 13.57 -6.29
CA ILE A 513 -1.53 13.18 -7.54
C ILE A 513 -0.55 13.20 -8.71
N ASP A 514 0.19 14.30 -8.87
CA ASP A 514 1.12 14.49 -9.97
C ASP A 514 2.29 13.49 -9.90
N THR A 515 2.85 13.29 -8.72
CA THR A 515 3.96 12.35 -8.49
C THR A 515 3.53 10.91 -8.76
N THR A 516 2.41 10.47 -8.18
CA THR A 516 1.95 9.08 -8.32
C THR A 516 1.47 8.74 -9.72
N GLY A 517 0.92 9.72 -10.46
CA GLY A 517 0.56 9.55 -11.86
C GLY A 517 1.77 9.24 -12.76
N HIS A 518 2.90 9.92 -12.52
CA HIS A 518 4.17 9.63 -13.19
C HIS A 518 4.76 8.28 -12.74
N ASP A 519 4.78 8.05 -11.45
CA ASP A 519 5.34 6.84 -10.84
C ASP A 519 4.65 5.57 -11.34
N PHE A 520 3.33 5.61 -11.54
CA PHE A 520 2.58 4.48 -12.07
C PHE A 520 3.12 4.00 -13.42
N GLN A 521 3.43 4.93 -14.33
CA GLN A 521 3.97 4.59 -15.65
C GLN A 521 5.39 4.03 -15.56
N VAL A 522 6.25 4.64 -14.74
CA VAL A 522 7.65 4.23 -14.55
C VAL A 522 7.72 2.84 -13.93
N VAL A 523 7.00 2.63 -12.83
CA VAL A 523 7.01 1.35 -12.10
C VAL A 523 6.47 0.21 -12.95
N ASN A 524 5.40 0.45 -13.69
CA ASN A 524 4.82 -0.57 -14.58
C ASN A 524 5.80 -0.95 -15.71
N ALA A 525 6.44 0.02 -16.34
CA ALA A 525 7.45 -0.24 -17.36
C ALA A 525 8.67 -1.00 -16.81
N VAL A 526 9.18 -0.59 -15.63
CA VAL A 526 10.34 -1.23 -14.98
C VAL A 526 10.01 -2.66 -14.57
N SER A 527 8.82 -2.89 -13.97
CA SER A 527 8.41 -4.23 -13.53
C SER A 527 8.26 -5.20 -14.69
N ILE A 528 7.59 -4.79 -15.78
CA ILE A 528 7.45 -5.60 -17.00
C ILE A 528 8.81 -5.92 -17.60
N ALA A 529 9.71 -4.93 -17.71
CA ALA A 529 11.05 -5.12 -18.29
C ALA A 529 11.91 -6.06 -17.42
N ALA A 530 11.89 -5.88 -16.08
CA ALA A 530 12.63 -6.73 -15.16
C ALA A 530 12.14 -8.18 -15.19
N ILE A 531 10.83 -8.39 -15.11
CA ILE A 531 10.22 -9.72 -15.13
C ILE A 531 10.43 -10.39 -16.48
N PHE A 532 10.33 -9.64 -17.59
CA PHE A 532 10.66 -10.14 -18.92
C PHE A 532 12.09 -10.69 -18.98
N LEU A 533 13.06 -9.91 -18.51
CA LEU A 533 14.45 -10.33 -18.50
C LEU A 533 14.67 -11.58 -17.63
N ILE A 534 14.08 -11.61 -16.44
CA ILE A 534 14.22 -12.74 -15.51
C ILE A 534 13.63 -14.01 -16.13
N ILE A 535 12.40 -13.95 -16.67
CA ILE A 535 11.77 -15.11 -17.31
C ILE A 535 12.62 -15.57 -18.52
N ALA A 536 13.14 -14.64 -19.33
CA ALA A 536 13.99 -14.97 -20.47
C ALA A 536 15.25 -15.76 -20.04
N LEU A 537 15.86 -15.37 -18.92
CA LEU A 537 17.06 -16.02 -18.35
C LEU A 537 16.72 -17.37 -17.72
N VAL A 538 15.66 -17.43 -16.88
CA VAL A 538 15.25 -18.64 -16.16
C VAL A 538 14.75 -19.71 -17.15
N GLU A 539 13.87 -19.33 -18.06
CA GLU A 539 13.28 -20.24 -19.05
C GLU A 539 14.22 -20.49 -20.25
N LYS A 540 15.31 -19.72 -20.38
CA LYS A 540 16.24 -19.76 -21.53
C LYS A 540 15.49 -19.68 -22.86
N SER A 541 14.51 -18.79 -22.93
CA SER A 541 13.58 -18.62 -24.03
C SER A 541 13.32 -17.14 -24.27
N LEU A 542 13.27 -16.73 -25.53
CA LEU A 542 12.94 -15.36 -25.88
C LEU A 542 11.43 -15.15 -26.08
N SER A 543 10.68 -16.19 -26.44
CA SER A 543 9.24 -16.08 -26.72
C SER A 543 8.34 -16.34 -25.51
N LEU A 544 8.76 -17.18 -24.56
CA LEU A 544 7.96 -17.48 -23.36
C LEU A 544 7.66 -16.22 -22.51
N PRO A 545 8.61 -15.29 -22.30
CA PRO A 545 8.31 -14.06 -21.55
C PRO A 545 7.12 -13.29 -22.14
N PHE A 546 7.04 -13.14 -23.46
CA PHE A 546 5.91 -12.44 -24.09
C PHE A 546 4.58 -13.15 -23.83
N ILE A 547 4.55 -14.47 -23.87
CA ILE A 547 3.34 -15.26 -23.65
C ILE A 547 2.91 -15.17 -22.18
N LEU A 548 3.86 -15.33 -21.25
CA LEU A 548 3.56 -15.32 -19.83
C LEU A 548 3.10 -13.93 -19.36
N ILE A 549 3.82 -12.89 -19.75
CA ILE A 549 3.46 -11.51 -19.40
C ILE A 549 2.10 -11.15 -20.01
N ALA A 550 1.82 -11.50 -21.26
CA ALA A 550 0.51 -11.22 -21.86
C ALA A 550 -0.66 -11.86 -21.09
N VAL A 551 -0.47 -13.08 -20.55
CA VAL A 551 -1.49 -13.76 -19.73
C VAL A 551 -1.69 -13.02 -18.41
N ILE A 552 -0.60 -12.64 -17.75
CA ILE A 552 -0.68 -11.99 -16.43
C ILE A 552 -1.15 -10.54 -16.55
N GLU A 553 -0.68 -9.79 -17.56
CA GLU A 553 -1.17 -8.42 -17.83
C GLU A 553 -2.69 -8.40 -18.11
N LEU A 554 -3.21 -9.38 -18.83
CA LEU A 554 -4.66 -9.50 -18.99
C LEU A 554 -5.35 -9.77 -17.64
N ALA A 555 -4.74 -10.56 -16.75
CA ALA A 555 -5.26 -10.75 -15.41
C ALA A 555 -5.25 -9.44 -14.60
N VAL A 556 -4.20 -8.63 -14.72
CA VAL A 556 -4.09 -7.30 -14.08
C VAL A 556 -5.16 -6.37 -14.64
N PHE A 557 -5.34 -6.29 -15.97
CA PHE A 557 -6.37 -5.45 -16.59
C PHE A 557 -7.79 -5.85 -16.16
N ILE A 558 -8.10 -7.15 -16.07
CA ILE A 558 -9.40 -7.61 -15.58
C ILE A 558 -9.56 -7.23 -14.10
N ASN A 559 -8.54 -7.47 -13.28
CA ASN A 559 -8.60 -7.20 -11.85
C ASN A 559 -8.78 -5.72 -11.54
N LEU A 560 -7.97 -4.86 -12.14
CA LEU A 560 -8.02 -3.40 -11.95
C LEU A 560 -9.14 -2.72 -12.73
N GLY A 561 -9.70 -3.35 -13.77
CA GLY A 561 -10.82 -2.83 -14.52
C GLY A 561 -12.20 -3.18 -13.94
N LEU A 562 -12.30 -4.21 -13.10
CA LEU A 562 -13.56 -4.60 -12.46
C LEU A 562 -14.18 -3.51 -11.56
N PRO A 563 -13.43 -2.73 -10.76
CA PRO A 563 -13.97 -1.66 -9.94
C PRO A 563 -14.81 -0.67 -10.73
N HIS A 564 -14.37 -0.25 -11.91
CA HIS A 564 -15.15 0.61 -12.81
C HIS A 564 -16.57 0.03 -13.10
N TYR A 565 -16.63 -1.24 -13.44
CA TYR A 565 -17.92 -1.90 -13.73
C TYR A 565 -18.78 -2.13 -12.49
N LEU A 566 -18.18 -2.13 -11.31
CA LEU A 566 -18.87 -2.28 -10.02
C LEU A 566 -19.21 -0.93 -9.36
N GLY A 567 -18.79 0.20 -9.96
CA GLY A 567 -18.97 1.54 -9.40
C GLY A 567 -18.17 1.74 -8.10
N GLN A 568 -16.96 1.18 -8.01
CA GLN A 568 -16.10 1.27 -6.85
C GLN A 568 -14.89 2.15 -7.17
N SER A 569 -14.63 3.15 -6.32
CA SER A 569 -13.40 3.92 -6.35
C SER A 569 -12.26 3.16 -5.68
N LEU A 570 -11.02 3.42 -6.05
CA LEU A 570 -9.84 2.80 -5.47
C LEU A 570 -8.92 3.84 -4.82
N PRO A 571 -8.26 3.53 -3.69
CA PRO A 571 -7.22 4.39 -3.16
C PRO A 571 -6.03 4.45 -4.14
N PHE A 572 -5.42 5.62 -4.27
CA PHE A 572 -4.40 5.92 -5.28
C PHE A 572 -3.22 4.94 -5.33
N ILE A 573 -2.82 4.42 -4.18
CA ILE A 573 -1.68 3.49 -4.07
C ILE A 573 -2.00 2.07 -4.56
N ALA A 574 -3.29 1.69 -4.55
CA ALA A 574 -3.69 0.32 -4.84
C ALA A 574 -3.39 -0.11 -6.29
N PRO A 575 -3.70 0.66 -7.35
CA PRO A 575 -3.36 0.26 -8.72
C PRO A 575 -1.86 0.07 -8.95
N ILE A 576 -1.03 0.96 -8.38
CA ILE A 576 0.44 0.91 -8.54
C ILE A 576 1.01 -0.34 -7.90
N CYS A 577 0.67 -0.57 -6.63
CA CYS A 577 1.18 -1.71 -5.88
C CYS A 577 0.65 -3.03 -6.43
N ILE A 578 -0.66 -3.10 -6.72
CA ILE A 578 -1.29 -4.35 -7.15
C ILE A 578 -0.82 -4.80 -8.53
N SER A 579 -0.62 -3.88 -9.49
CA SER A 579 -0.11 -4.26 -10.82
C SER A 579 1.25 -4.97 -10.71
N THR A 580 2.17 -4.42 -9.95
CA THR A 580 3.52 -4.99 -9.75
C THR A 580 3.52 -6.26 -8.89
N ILE A 581 2.76 -6.26 -7.78
CA ILE A 581 2.68 -7.40 -6.88
C ILE A 581 2.01 -8.57 -7.58
N GLN A 582 0.89 -8.35 -8.26
CA GLN A 582 0.19 -9.40 -9.01
C GLN A 582 1.07 -9.96 -10.12
N LEU A 583 1.75 -9.10 -10.91
CA LEU A 583 2.67 -9.53 -11.94
C LEU A 583 3.81 -10.38 -11.35
N GLY A 584 4.43 -9.96 -10.24
CA GLY A 584 5.52 -10.68 -9.59
C GLY A 584 5.11 -11.98 -8.93
N ALA A 585 3.98 -11.99 -8.20
CA ALA A 585 3.55 -13.13 -7.38
C ALA A 585 2.76 -14.19 -8.16
N THR A 586 2.13 -13.86 -9.30
CA THR A 586 1.31 -14.84 -10.03
C THR A 586 1.95 -15.38 -11.30
N VAL A 587 3.05 -14.79 -11.74
CA VAL A 587 3.84 -15.31 -12.87
C VAL A 587 4.41 -16.71 -12.55
N ASP A 588 4.58 -17.05 -11.29
CA ASP A 588 5.07 -18.32 -10.79
C ASP A 588 4.19 -19.48 -11.20
N TYR A 589 2.87 -19.29 -11.24
CA TYR A 589 1.92 -20.28 -11.73
C TYR A 589 2.17 -20.61 -13.21
N ALA A 590 2.45 -19.60 -14.00
CA ALA A 590 2.75 -19.73 -15.41
C ALA A 590 4.12 -20.39 -15.65
N ILE A 591 5.15 -20.03 -14.87
CA ILE A 591 6.50 -20.64 -14.92
C ILE A 591 6.42 -22.13 -14.57
N LEU A 592 5.67 -22.51 -13.53
CA LEU A 592 5.50 -23.92 -13.15
C LEU A 592 4.95 -24.78 -14.30
N MET A 593 3.90 -24.28 -14.96
CA MET A 593 3.30 -25.00 -16.10
C MET A 593 4.24 -25.03 -17.31
N THR A 594 4.91 -23.93 -17.64
CA THR A 594 5.80 -23.87 -18.80
C THR A 594 7.06 -24.70 -18.63
N THR A 595 7.60 -24.76 -17.43
CA THR A 595 8.75 -25.63 -17.11
C THR A 595 8.39 -27.09 -17.33
N ARG A 596 7.21 -27.52 -16.90
CA ARG A 596 6.73 -28.88 -17.15
C ARG A 596 6.48 -29.14 -18.64
N TYR A 597 5.83 -28.21 -19.33
CA TYR A 597 5.61 -28.27 -20.77
C TYR A 597 6.93 -28.43 -21.54
N LYS A 598 7.97 -27.69 -21.19
CA LYS A 598 9.29 -27.80 -21.79
C LYS A 598 9.90 -29.18 -21.60
N ALA A 599 9.81 -29.73 -20.39
CA ALA A 599 10.31 -31.07 -20.08
C ALA A 599 9.64 -32.13 -20.95
N GLU A 600 8.30 -32.08 -21.12
CA GLU A 600 7.55 -33.02 -21.94
C GLU A 600 7.84 -32.86 -23.44
N ARG A 601 8.02 -31.61 -23.92
CA ARG A 601 8.43 -31.36 -25.31
C ARG A 601 9.86 -31.81 -25.59
N ALA A 602 10.78 -31.63 -24.65
CA ALA A 602 12.16 -32.12 -24.74
C ALA A 602 12.21 -33.68 -24.80
N ALA A 603 11.27 -34.32 -24.12
CA ALA A 603 11.07 -35.79 -24.22
C ALA A 603 10.48 -36.25 -25.57
N GLY A 604 10.14 -35.32 -26.48
CA GLY A 604 9.67 -35.65 -27.84
C GLY A 604 8.16 -35.87 -27.99
N ARG A 605 7.35 -35.54 -26.99
CA ARG A 605 5.88 -35.67 -27.04
C ARG A 605 5.25 -34.63 -27.96
N ASP A 606 4.06 -34.96 -28.52
CA ASP A 606 3.28 -34.00 -29.29
C ASP A 606 2.86 -32.79 -28.46
N LYS A 607 2.67 -31.62 -29.10
CA LYS A 607 2.34 -30.34 -28.43
C LYS A 607 1.08 -30.43 -27.55
N ARG A 608 0.02 -31.10 -28.04
CA ARG A 608 -1.23 -31.27 -27.26
C ARG A 608 -1.06 -32.22 -26.07
N GLU A 609 -0.31 -33.29 -26.25
CA GLU A 609 0.03 -34.22 -25.20
C GLU A 609 0.90 -33.57 -24.14
N ALA A 610 1.96 -32.86 -24.56
CA ALA A 610 2.87 -32.15 -23.66
C ALA A 610 2.15 -31.08 -22.80
N VAL A 611 1.29 -30.26 -23.43
CA VAL A 611 0.47 -29.27 -22.72
C VAL A 611 -0.53 -29.96 -21.79
N GLY A 612 -1.16 -31.07 -22.25
CA GLY A 612 -2.10 -31.83 -21.46
C GLY A 612 -1.49 -32.39 -20.18
N ILE A 613 -0.29 -32.97 -20.26
CA ILE A 613 0.44 -33.50 -19.09
C ILE A 613 0.90 -32.35 -18.20
N ALA A 614 1.43 -31.25 -18.77
CA ALA A 614 1.83 -30.10 -18.02
C ALA A 614 0.67 -29.52 -17.20
N LEU A 615 -0.51 -29.35 -17.83
CA LEU A 615 -1.71 -28.87 -17.15
C LEU A 615 -2.17 -29.86 -16.06
N GLN A 616 -2.25 -31.15 -16.36
CA GLN A 616 -2.69 -32.17 -15.38
C GLN A 616 -1.80 -32.21 -14.14
N THR A 617 -0.49 -32.06 -14.31
CA THR A 617 0.47 -32.18 -13.21
C THR A 617 0.65 -30.88 -12.43
N SER A 618 0.49 -29.70 -13.08
CA SER A 618 0.70 -28.41 -12.44
C SER A 618 -0.57 -27.81 -11.84
N ALA A 619 -1.76 -28.12 -12.40
CA ALA A 619 -3.02 -27.53 -11.95
C ALA A 619 -3.30 -27.73 -10.44
N PRO A 620 -3.06 -28.90 -9.82
CA PRO A 620 -3.26 -29.04 -8.38
C PRO A 620 -2.45 -28.05 -7.55
N SER A 621 -1.17 -27.89 -7.86
CA SER A 621 -0.29 -26.96 -7.15
C SER A 621 -0.72 -25.51 -7.38
N ILE A 622 -1.10 -25.12 -8.61
CA ILE A 622 -1.59 -23.79 -8.94
C ILE A 622 -2.88 -23.47 -8.19
N LEU A 623 -3.80 -24.44 -8.09
CA LEU A 623 -5.04 -24.26 -7.35
C LEU A 623 -4.81 -24.08 -5.85
N VAL A 624 -3.96 -24.92 -5.23
CA VAL A 624 -3.64 -24.80 -3.79
C VAL A 624 -3.03 -23.44 -3.49
N SER A 625 -2.08 -23.01 -4.30
CA SER A 625 -1.36 -21.75 -4.18
C SER A 625 -2.31 -20.55 -4.34
N GLY A 626 -3.07 -20.49 -5.43
CA GLY A 626 -3.98 -19.39 -5.70
C GLY A 626 -5.14 -19.28 -4.69
N PHE A 627 -5.72 -20.42 -4.27
CA PHE A 627 -6.73 -20.41 -3.20
C PHE A 627 -6.13 -20.08 -1.83
N GLY A 628 -4.89 -20.43 -1.58
CA GLY A 628 -4.18 -20.03 -0.37
C GLY A 628 -3.97 -18.53 -0.30
N LEU A 629 -3.47 -17.93 -1.40
CA LEU A 629 -3.32 -16.47 -1.53
C LEU A 629 -4.68 -15.77 -1.38
N PHE A 630 -5.72 -16.27 -2.06
CA PHE A 630 -7.08 -15.78 -1.91
C PHE A 630 -7.54 -15.80 -0.45
N ALA A 631 -7.42 -16.94 0.23
CA ALA A 631 -7.92 -17.11 1.59
C ALA A 631 -7.19 -16.21 2.60
N ALA A 632 -5.86 -16.07 2.48
CA ALA A 632 -5.06 -15.22 3.35
C ALA A 632 -5.45 -13.74 3.23
N THR A 633 -5.74 -13.25 2.02
CA THR A 633 -6.02 -11.83 1.78
C THR A 633 -7.50 -11.50 1.89
N PHE A 634 -8.42 -12.41 1.50
CA PHE A 634 -9.86 -12.17 1.53
C PHE A 634 -10.40 -11.94 2.96
N GLY A 635 -9.90 -12.69 3.95
CA GLY A 635 -10.31 -12.50 5.35
C GLY A 635 -10.01 -11.09 5.86
N VAL A 636 -8.85 -10.56 5.51
CA VAL A 636 -8.45 -9.18 5.84
C VAL A 636 -9.31 -8.17 5.10
N ALA A 637 -9.52 -8.38 3.79
CA ALA A 637 -10.31 -7.49 2.94
C ALA A 637 -11.75 -7.27 3.44
N VAL A 638 -12.35 -8.30 4.04
CA VAL A 638 -13.73 -8.21 4.56
C VAL A 638 -13.78 -7.62 5.97
N TYR A 639 -12.72 -7.77 6.74
CA TYR A 639 -12.71 -7.35 8.14
C TYR A 639 -12.24 -5.90 8.34
N SER A 640 -11.20 -5.48 7.60
CA SER A 640 -10.61 -4.16 7.82
C SER A 640 -11.55 -3.03 7.40
N ASN A 641 -11.72 -2.05 8.29
CA ASN A 641 -12.44 -0.81 8.03
C ASN A 641 -11.53 0.29 7.46
N ILE A 642 -10.22 0.02 7.38
CA ILE A 642 -9.27 0.92 6.72
C ILE A 642 -9.32 0.61 5.22
N ASP A 643 -9.91 1.51 4.42
CA ASP A 643 -10.19 1.21 3.02
C ASP A 643 -8.93 0.88 2.21
N ILE A 644 -7.80 1.53 2.45
CA ILE A 644 -6.53 1.20 1.76
C ILE A 644 -6.15 -0.26 1.98
N VAL A 645 -6.21 -0.76 3.21
CA VAL A 645 -5.86 -2.14 3.55
C VAL A 645 -6.88 -3.12 2.97
N SER A 646 -8.17 -2.82 3.15
CA SER A 646 -9.30 -3.61 2.63
C SER A 646 -9.25 -3.72 1.11
N SER A 647 -9.15 -2.60 0.40
CA SER A 647 -9.09 -2.53 -1.06
C SER A 647 -7.88 -3.25 -1.63
N MET A 648 -6.68 -3.05 -1.07
CA MET A 648 -5.47 -3.75 -1.51
C MET A 648 -5.58 -5.27 -1.31
N CYS A 649 -6.06 -5.72 -0.16
CA CYS A 649 -6.27 -7.14 0.12
C CYS A 649 -7.36 -7.76 -0.77
N MET A 650 -8.45 -7.03 -1.07
CA MET A 650 -9.51 -7.47 -1.98
C MET A 650 -8.99 -7.61 -3.42
N LEU A 651 -8.22 -6.64 -3.90
CA LEU A 651 -7.59 -6.69 -5.21
C LEU A 651 -6.61 -7.86 -5.33
N MET A 652 -5.83 -8.13 -4.27
CA MET A 652 -4.93 -9.30 -4.22
C MET A 652 -5.70 -10.62 -4.24
N ALA A 653 -6.74 -10.75 -3.43
CA ALA A 653 -7.59 -11.94 -3.36
C ALA A 653 -8.22 -12.23 -4.73
N ARG A 654 -8.88 -11.24 -5.30
CA ARG A 654 -9.52 -11.32 -6.61
C ARG A 654 -8.50 -11.57 -7.73
N GLY A 655 -7.37 -10.86 -7.71
CA GLY A 655 -6.28 -10.98 -8.66
C GLY A 655 -5.68 -12.38 -8.68
N ALA A 656 -5.53 -13.04 -7.52
CA ALA A 656 -5.08 -14.43 -7.41
C ALA A 656 -6.00 -15.39 -8.14
N LEU A 657 -7.32 -15.29 -7.91
CA LEU A 657 -8.30 -16.17 -8.58
C LEU A 657 -8.35 -15.93 -10.10
N ILE A 658 -8.33 -14.67 -10.54
CA ILE A 658 -8.31 -14.31 -11.96
C ILE A 658 -7.05 -14.89 -12.62
N SER A 659 -5.88 -14.73 -11.99
CA SER A 659 -4.61 -15.26 -12.51
C SER A 659 -4.63 -16.79 -12.61
N VAL A 660 -5.14 -17.49 -11.60
CA VAL A 660 -5.31 -18.96 -11.64
C VAL A 660 -6.18 -19.37 -12.82
N VAL A 661 -7.33 -18.73 -12.99
CA VAL A 661 -8.26 -19.04 -14.11
C VAL A 661 -7.58 -18.81 -15.45
N LEU A 662 -6.89 -17.68 -15.64
CA LEU A 662 -6.23 -17.39 -16.91
C LEU A 662 -5.04 -18.31 -17.18
N VAL A 663 -4.25 -18.64 -16.17
CA VAL A 663 -3.13 -19.56 -16.32
C VAL A 663 -3.61 -20.97 -16.64
N LEU A 664 -4.70 -21.44 -16.04
CA LEU A 664 -5.24 -22.79 -16.32
C LEU A 664 -5.98 -22.88 -17.66
N LEU A 665 -6.57 -21.79 -18.15
CA LEU A 665 -7.39 -21.81 -19.38
C LEU A 665 -6.67 -21.21 -20.59
N MET A 666 -6.08 -20.02 -20.44
CA MET A 666 -5.49 -19.24 -21.55
C MET A 666 -4.08 -19.72 -21.87
N LEU A 667 -3.23 -19.92 -20.86
CA LEU A 667 -1.82 -20.28 -21.09
C LEU A 667 -1.68 -21.58 -21.89
N PRO A 668 -2.41 -22.68 -21.60
CA PRO A 668 -2.39 -23.89 -22.43
C PRO A 668 -2.77 -23.64 -23.90
N ALA A 669 -3.77 -22.80 -24.14
CA ALA A 669 -4.22 -22.46 -25.48
C ALA A 669 -3.15 -21.68 -26.26
N LEU A 670 -2.49 -20.71 -25.63
CA LEU A 670 -1.39 -19.95 -26.22
C LEU A 670 -0.14 -20.83 -26.47
N LEU A 671 0.19 -21.74 -25.56
CA LEU A 671 1.30 -22.68 -25.76
C LEU A 671 1.07 -23.61 -26.94
N ILE A 672 -0.16 -24.10 -27.14
CA ILE A 672 -0.53 -24.91 -28.32
C ILE A 672 -0.42 -24.08 -29.63
N LEU A 673 -0.88 -22.83 -29.59
CA LEU A 673 -0.84 -21.92 -30.75
C LEU A 673 0.60 -21.57 -31.12
N CYS A 674 1.40 -21.15 -30.14
CA CYS A 674 2.74 -20.63 -30.33
C CYS A 674 3.84 -21.70 -30.29
N ASP A 675 3.51 -23.00 -30.17
CA ASP A 675 4.48 -24.11 -29.99
C ASP A 675 5.65 -24.04 -30.99
N GLY A 676 5.38 -23.76 -32.27
CA GLY A 676 6.41 -23.68 -33.29
C GLY A 676 7.44 -22.57 -33.08
N ILE A 677 7.00 -21.43 -32.51
CA ILE A 677 7.86 -20.29 -32.16
C ILE A 677 8.64 -20.63 -30.88
N VAL A 678 7.93 -21.15 -29.88
CA VAL A 678 8.53 -21.53 -28.58
C VAL A 678 9.64 -22.57 -28.77
N CYS A 679 9.41 -23.62 -29.59
CA CYS A 679 10.43 -24.63 -29.87
C CYS A 679 11.67 -24.10 -30.57
N ARG A 680 11.53 -23.03 -31.39
CA ARG A 680 12.66 -22.43 -32.11
C ARG A 680 13.48 -21.46 -31.24
N THR A 681 12.83 -20.80 -30.30
CA THR A 681 13.43 -19.74 -29.49
C THR A 681 13.84 -20.19 -28.09
N THR A 682 13.52 -21.44 -27.71
CA THR A 682 13.82 -22.01 -26.39
C THR A 682 14.97 -23.01 -26.50
N ARG A 683 16.00 -22.83 -25.68
CA ARG A 683 17.16 -23.72 -25.65
C ARG A 683 16.77 -25.09 -25.07
N GLY A 684 17.08 -26.17 -25.79
CA GLY A 684 16.83 -27.55 -25.35
C GLY A 684 15.52 -28.16 -25.81
N MET A 685 14.66 -27.43 -26.53
CA MET A 685 13.47 -27.99 -27.19
C MET A 685 13.77 -28.42 -28.63
N LYS A 686 13.27 -29.59 -29.04
CA LYS A 686 13.39 -30.06 -30.40
C LYS A 686 12.08 -29.69 -31.14
N PRO A 687 12.16 -29.02 -32.33
CA PRO A 687 10.99 -28.82 -33.16
C PRO A 687 10.45 -30.19 -33.68
N GLU A 688 9.13 -30.28 -33.78
CA GLU A 688 8.47 -31.43 -34.37
C GLU A 688 9.02 -31.69 -35.79
N LYS A 689 9.59 -32.87 -36.05
CA LYS A 689 9.90 -33.26 -37.42
C LYS A 689 8.56 -33.42 -38.17
N LYS A 690 8.34 -32.59 -39.19
CA LYS A 690 7.24 -32.83 -40.14
C LYS A 690 7.34 -34.28 -40.58
N LYS A 691 6.36 -35.09 -40.25
CA LYS A 691 6.17 -36.40 -40.94
C LYS A 691 6.01 -36.06 -42.41
N GLU A 692 7.03 -36.33 -43.21
CA GLU A 692 6.86 -36.40 -44.64
C GLU A 692 5.80 -37.49 -44.88
N THR A 693 4.61 -37.08 -45.29
CA THR A 693 3.60 -37.98 -45.89
C THR A 693 4.20 -38.48 -47.20
N VAL A 694 4.65 -39.73 -47.16
CA VAL A 694 4.92 -40.55 -48.35
C VAL A 694 3.61 -41.05 -48.91
#